data_82e5b70c20af79ee320a8f749f57d16a
#
_entry.id   82e5b70c20af79ee320a8f749f57d16a
#
_cell.length_a   1.000
_cell.length_b   1.000
_cell.length_c   1.000
_cell.angle_alpha   90.00
_cell.angle_beta   90.00
_cell.angle_gamma   90.00
#
_symmetry.space_group_name_H-M   'P 1'
#
loop_
_entity.id
_entity.type
_entity.pdbx_description
1 polymer ?
#
loop_
_entity_poly.entity_id
_entity_poly.type
_entity_poly.pdbx_seq_one_letter_code
_entity_poly.pdbx_strand_id
1 'polypeptide(L)'
;MQKFVISFFLFILFNGVIISQVLPEKERPKKERSKKAPLEKEREMPKYVFKSNKVLNSGSYFLALSKCESAYKKLGTRGTIREKGEMAFNIAEANRILSRYEEANKWYGVCVELKYFERVPEVYFYKGNMLKMIGDFPAALKVYELYKKNAPKSMSKEIEDAIASLKQYKDFSSDESRIIIKCETKINSNKYDMAPSFADKKGKVIYFASSREESFGSKRDLIIGHKFMDIFMASYDEKGNPADVKPIDTKGIINTSQSEGSVCFDSKRKTMYFTRCPNPSNVSLGCDIWKVDVVGEEFENPTKLVLKTADSISVGHPCVTEDGNMLIFASDMKINSKGEKSYGGKDLWYVLYDKKNKVWESEPHNLGSEINSFSDELFPSLSPSGDLYFASNGHVGIGGLDIFIAQRDGVENKWINIKNIGYPINSTGNDYGICVIDSKTGFFTSERKTSSSNEYTADIWSYSVPPNLFDLKVVVYEAGNRTKKIEGAKVEVVVSDGTKWEGLTSDKGKEKGKTEKWIEKKDKSRYILADMSYTLKASKQGYYEDVRGAKLSTIGLDQSQSFLIEMTLLPIAEIRPPEVRYPLDQWSFINDTSCMSNDSLQYLFKLLDENQNITIDLNSHTDARDTEIHNQALSQNRANAVYKFLVDKGIDPRRIKPNGKGESEPAKWYSENGEEVTLTEDYINQFKLSDKVKFEKLNQLNRRTTVKITSTDFDSNNAPIADSNWLKFITPLPR
;
A
#
# COMPACT_ATOMS: atom_id res chain seq x y z
N MET A 1 -25.01 -38.08 23.66
CA MET A 1 -24.20 -37.19 22.81
C MET A 1 -25.00 -35.93 22.54
N GLN A 2 -24.85 -34.92 23.39
CA GLN A 2 -25.44 -33.61 23.14
C GLN A 2 -24.40 -32.82 22.36
N LYS A 3 -24.59 -32.69 21.06
CA LYS A 3 -23.81 -31.76 20.21
C LYS A 3 -24.38 -30.37 20.41
N PHE A 4 -23.53 -29.45 20.80
CA PHE A 4 -23.83 -28.05 20.96
C PHE A 4 -24.06 -27.38 19.63
N VAL A 5 -25.13 -26.61 19.50
CA VAL A 5 -25.35 -25.67 18.40
C VAL A 5 -25.09 -24.29 18.93
N ILE A 6 -24.06 -23.71 18.39
CA ILE A 6 -23.76 -22.30 18.53
C ILE A 6 -24.18 -21.65 17.20
N SER A 7 -24.96 -20.58 17.28
CA SER A 7 -25.37 -19.80 16.11
C SER A 7 -24.13 -19.38 15.31
N PHE A 8 -24.18 -19.49 14.00
CA PHE A 8 -23.04 -19.19 13.13
C PHE A 8 -22.52 -17.75 13.27
N PHE A 9 -23.38 -16.81 13.61
CA PHE A 9 -23.01 -15.41 13.88
C PHE A 9 -22.21 -15.23 15.16
N LEU A 10 -22.42 -16.07 16.15
CA LEU A 10 -21.71 -16.02 17.42
C LEU A 10 -20.41 -16.82 17.42
N PHE A 11 -20.19 -17.61 16.41
CA PHE A 11 -18.93 -18.33 16.25
C PHE A 11 -17.72 -17.43 16.01
N ILE A 12 -17.94 -16.17 15.64
CA ILE A 12 -16.86 -15.18 15.50
C ILE A 12 -16.18 -14.88 16.84
N LEU A 13 -16.95 -14.93 17.92
CA LEU A 13 -16.46 -14.64 19.26
C LEU A 13 -15.70 -15.80 19.89
N PHE A 14 -15.58 -16.94 19.20
CA PHE A 14 -15.10 -18.18 19.82
C PHE A 14 -13.90 -18.77 19.10
N ASN A 15 -12.74 -18.39 19.57
CA ASN A 15 -11.52 -19.17 19.47
C ASN A 15 -11.58 -20.28 20.51
N GLY A 16 -12.09 -21.42 20.16
CA GLY A 16 -12.06 -22.54 21.08
C GLY A 16 -12.64 -23.77 20.43
N VAL A 17 -11.80 -24.75 20.22
CA VAL A 17 -12.22 -26.12 20.17
C VAL A 17 -13.16 -26.34 21.36
N ILE A 18 -14.45 -26.58 21.09
CA ILE A 18 -15.36 -27.04 22.14
C ILE A 18 -14.85 -28.40 22.58
N ILE A 19 -14.00 -28.43 23.57
CA ILE A 19 -13.72 -29.65 24.31
C ILE A 19 -14.91 -29.87 25.26
N SER A 20 -16.07 -30.20 24.74
CA SER A 20 -17.08 -30.95 25.44
C SER A 20 -16.96 -32.45 25.13
N GLN A 21 -15.76 -32.92 24.85
CA GLN A 21 -15.49 -34.34 25.00
C GLN A 21 -15.04 -34.58 26.44
N VAL A 22 -16.01 -34.76 27.33
CA VAL A 22 -15.84 -35.76 28.35
C VAL A 22 -15.53 -37.04 27.61
N LEU A 23 -14.26 -37.39 27.53
CA LEU A 23 -13.79 -38.63 26.92
C LEU A 23 -14.60 -39.77 27.55
N PRO A 24 -15.20 -40.68 26.78
CA PRO A 24 -15.80 -41.87 27.32
C PRO A 24 -14.74 -42.65 28.10
N GLU A 25 -15.11 -43.09 29.24
CA GLU A 25 -14.33 -43.84 30.22
C GLU A 25 -14.01 -45.24 29.67
N LYS A 26 -13.26 -45.36 28.56
CA LYS A 26 -12.72 -46.64 28.09
C LYS A 26 -11.40 -46.45 27.37
N GLU A 27 -10.41 -47.19 27.93
CA GLU A 27 -9.08 -47.49 27.44
C GLU A 27 -7.95 -46.56 27.84
N ARG A 28 -7.49 -46.74 29.08
CA ARG A 28 -6.13 -46.35 29.48
C ARG A 28 -5.21 -47.57 29.37
N PRO A 29 -4.03 -47.45 28.78
CA PRO A 29 -3.01 -48.51 28.88
C PRO A 29 -2.48 -48.58 30.31
N LYS A 30 -2.36 -49.78 30.81
CA LYS A 30 -1.76 -50.06 32.11
C LYS A 30 -0.28 -49.67 32.07
N LYS A 31 0.12 -48.66 32.88
CA LYS A 31 1.53 -48.45 33.23
C LYS A 31 1.70 -48.08 34.71
N GLU A 32 2.58 -48.84 35.27
CA GLU A 32 3.44 -48.67 36.43
C GLU A 32 2.99 -47.84 37.67
N ARG A 33 2.98 -48.55 38.79
CA ARG A 33 2.79 -48.07 40.14
C ARG A 33 3.92 -47.15 40.58
N SER A 34 3.72 -45.83 40.54
CA SER A 34 4.39 -44.90 41.43
C SER A 34 3.49 -44.64 42.62
N LYS A 35 4.04 -44.54 43.81
CA LYS A 35 3.32 -44.33 45.08
C LYS A 35 2.44 -43.08 44.99
N LYS A 36 1.11 -43.26 44.82
CA LYS A 36 0.11 -42.17 44.83
C LYS A 36 -0.26 -41.91 46.29
N ALA A 37 -0.34 -40.61 46.62
CA ALA A 37 -1.06 -40.11 47.79
C ALA A 37 -2.51 -40.62 47.79
N PRO A 38 -3.18 -40.77 48.96
CA PRO A 38 -4.52 -41.34 49.04
C PRO A 38 -5.50 -40.55 48.16
N LEU A 39 -6.17 -41.20 47.22
CA LEU A 39 -7.29 -40.64 46.47
C LEU A 39 -8.36 -40.21 47.45
N GLU A 40 -8.61 -38.88 47.57
CA GLU A 40 -9.84 -38.39 48.20
C GLU A 40 -11.03 -39.14 47.57
N LYS A 41 -11.89 -39.72 48.40
CA LYS A 41 -13.17 -40.29 47.94
C LYS A 41 -13.88 -39.19 47.12
N GLU A 42 -14.12 -39.41 45.84
CA GLU A 42 -14.84 -38.48 44.99
C GLU A 42 -16.20 -38.16 45.58
N ARG A 43 -16.31 -36.96 46.12
CA ARG A 43 -17.59 -36.42 46.58
C ARG A 43 -18.44 -36.10 45.35
N GLU A 44 -19.73 -36.45 45.37
CA GLU A 44 -20.67 -36.00 44.34
C GLU A 44 -20.70 -34.48 44.25
N MET A 45 -20.65 -33.98 43.02
CA MET A 45 -20.73 -32.55 42.76
C MET A 45 -21.99 -31.93 43.33
N PRO A 46 -21.94 -30.78 44.03
CA PRO A 46 -23.10 -30.11 44.54
C PRO A 46 -24.14 -29.82 43.46
N LYS A 47 -25.41 -30.01 43.74
CA LYS A 47 -26.50 -29.80 42.75
C LYS A 47 -26.48 -28.44 42.09
N TYR A 48 -26.03 -27.40 42.79
CA TYR A 48 -25.94 -26.05 42.20
C TYR A 48 -24.75 -25.91 41.18
N VAL A 49 -23.65 -26.63 41.40
CA VAL A 49 -22.54 -26.74 40.43
C VAL A 49 -23.01 -27.48 39.19
N PHE A 50 -23.65 -28.63 39.37
CA PHE A 50 -24.23 -29.39 38.26
C PHE A 50 -25.23 -28.57 37.42
N LYS A 51 -26.11 -27.79 38.10
CA LYS A 51 -27.05 -26.90 37.41
C LYS A 51 -26.35 -25.81 36.62
N SER A 52 -25.27 -25.22 37.15
CA SER A 52 -24.48 -24.22 36.45
C SER A 52 -23.80 -24.79 35.20
N ASN A 53 -23.17 -25.96 35.31
CA ASN A 53 -22.59 -26.71 34.21
C ASN A 53 -23.62 -27.03 33.11
N LYS A 54 -24.84 -27.45 33.52
CA LYS A 54 -25.90 -27.71 32.55
C LYS A 54 -26.29 -26.48 31.74
N VAL A 55 -26.33 -25.29 32.36
CA VAL A 55 -26.62 -24.03 31.67
C VAL A 55 -25.46 -23.64 30.74
N LEU A 56 -24.21 -23.72 31.19
CA LEU A 56 -23.05 -23.48 30.36
C LEU A 56 -23.06 -24.43 29.15
N ASN A 57 -23.26 -25.71 29.43
CA ASN A 57 -23.33 -26.76 28.42
C ASN A 57 -24.50 -26.62 27.42
N SER A 58 -25.52 -25.83 27.72
CA SER A 58 -26.60 -25.51 26.79
C SER A 58 -26.23 -24.31 25.84
N GLY A 59 -25.05 -23.75 25.97
CA GLY A 59 -24.61 -22.57 25.17
C GLY A 59 -25.17 -21.25 25.69
N SER A 60 -25.89 -21.23 26.81
CA SER A 60 -26.48 -19.99 27.35
C SER A 60 -25.46 -19.24 28.22
N TYR A 61 -24.38 -18.73 27.61
CA TYR A 61 -23.21 -18.20 28.33
C TYR A 61 -23.53 -16.96 29.16
N PHE A 62 -24.37 -16.07 28.64
CA PHE A 62 -24.81 -14.89 29.40
C PHE A 62 -25.50 -15.28 30.72
N LEU A 63 -26.37 -16.26 30.68
CA LEU A 63 -27.04 -16.78 31.88
C LEU A 63 -26.11 -17.66 32.74
N ALA A 64 -25.23 -18.43 32.09
CA ALA A 64 -24.26 -19.30 32.73
C ALA A 64 -23.29 -18.54 33.62
N LEU A 65 -22.82 -17.38 33.18
CA LEU A 65 -21.87 -16.54 33.91
C LEU A 65 -22.38 -16.25 35.30
N SER A 66 -23.57 -15.66 35.45
CA SER A 66 -24.15 -15.32 36.75
C SER A 66 -24.41 -16.56 37.67
N LYS A 67 -24.76 -17.70 37.03
CA LYS A 67 -24.97 -18.96 37.78
C LYS A 67 -23.64 -19.57 38.24
N CYS A 68 -22.61 -19.55 37.44
CA CYS A 68 -21.28 -20.06 37.79
C CYS A 68 -20.64 -19.19 38.88
N GLU A 69 -20.75 -17.85 38.78
CA GLU A 69 -20.29 -16.94 39.84
C GLU A 69 -21.00 -17.19 41.17
N SER A 70 -22.34 -17.33 41.13
CA SER A 70 -23.12 -17.68 42.33
C SER A 70 -22.72 -19.04 42.91
N ALA A 71 -22.45 -20.03 42.04
CA ALA A 71 -21.99 -21.34 42.47
C ALA A 71 -20.59 -21.29 43.09
N TYR A 72 -19.64 -20.56 42.45
CA TYR A 72 -18.30 -20.35 42.99
C TYR A 72 -18.34 -19.70 44.39
N LYS A 73 -19.16 -18.66 44.57
CA LYS A 73 -19.35 -17.99 45.85
C LYS A 73 -19.91 -18.91 46.90
N LYS A 74 -20.88 -19.78 46.55
CA LYS A 74 -21.49 -20.77 47.48
C LYS A 74 -20.52 -21.86 47.92
N LEU A 75 -19.55 -22.22 47.08
CA LEU A 75 -18.49 -23.15 47.44
C LEU A 75 -17.65 -22.63 48.61
N GLY A 76 -17.39 -21.33 48.68
CA GLY A 76 -16.69 -20.68 49.80
C GLY A 76 -15.44 -21.44 50.23
N THR A 77 -15.24 -21.58 51.53
CA THR A 77 -14.11 -22.36 52.12
C THR A 77 -14.31 -23.87 52.07
N ARG A 78 -15.56 -24.34 51.90
CA ARG A 78 -15.91 -25.76 51.92
C ARG A 78 -15.79 -26.48 50.58
N GLY A 79 -15.66 -25.74 49.48
CA GLY A 79 -15.50 -26.31 48.16
C GLY A 79 -14.13 -26.94 47.98
N THR A 80 -14.09 -28.11 47.34
CA THR A 80 -12.82 -28.74 46.95
C THR A 80 -12.09 -27.95 45.89
N ILE A 81 -10.78 -28.16 45.74
CA ILE A 81 -9.97 -27.54 44.66
C ILE A 81 -10.57 -27.87 43.28
N ARG A 82 -11.04 -29.10 43.07
CA ARG A 82 -11.73 -29.55 41.86
C ARG A 82 -12.98 -28.72 41.58
N GLU A 83 -13.90 -28.61 42.54
CA GLU A 83 -15.17 -27.89 42.38
C GLU A 83 -14.93 -26.40 42.10
N LYS A 84 -13.98 -25.77 42.81
CA LYS A 84 -13.60 -24.37 42.60
C LYS A 84 -12.93 -24.15 41.28
N GLY A 85 -11.99 -25.03 40.91
CA GLY A 85 -11.26 -24.96 39.63
C GLY A 85 -12.22 -25.07 38.43
N GLU A 86 -13.19 -26.00 38.51
CA GLU A 86 -14.21 -26.17 37.45
C GLU A 86 -15.10 -24.93 37.31
N MET A 87 -15.56 -24.37 38.43
CA MET A 87 -16.37 -23.15 38.40
C MET A 87 -15.55 -21.93 37.89
N ALA A 88 -14.30 -21.79 38.34
CA ALA A 88 -13.42 -20.73 37.88
C ALA A 88 -13.17 -20.85 36.36
N PHE A 89 -12.94 -22.06 35.84
CA PHE A 89 -12.79 -22.32 34.44
C PHE A 89 -14.05 -21.98 33.64
N ASN A 90 -15.23 -22.39 34.16
CA ASN A 90 -16.51 -22.10 33.51
C ASN A 90 -16.82 -20.59 33.48
N ILE A 91 -16.44 -19.85 34.52
CA ILE A 91 -16.55 -18.39 34.54
C ILE A 91 -15.58 -17.76 33.56
N ALA A 92 -14.34 -18.25 33.48
CA ALA A 92 -13.35 -17.79 32.52
C ALA A 92 -13.84 -18.01 31.10
N GLU A 93 -14.34 -19.22 30.78
CA GLU A 93 -14.92 -19.56 29.48
C GLU A 93 -16.11 -18.67 29.10
N ALA A 94 -17.05 -18.48 30.03
CA ALA A 94 -18.20 -17.61 29.79
C ALA A 94 -17.77 -16.17 29.52
N ASN A 95 -16.81 -15.63 30.27
CA ASN A 95 -16.26 -14.29 30.03
C ASN A 95 -15.51 -14.22 28.70
N ARG A 96 -14.68 -15.20 28.36
CA ARG A 96 -13.99 -15.29 27.08
C ARG A 96 -14.97 -15.22 25.91
N ILE A 97 -16.03 -15.99 26.03
CA ILE A 97 -17.11 -16.09 25.04
C ILE A 97 -17.90 -14.78 24.92
N LEU A 98 -18.04 -14.04 25.98
CA LEU A 98 -18.70 -12.74 26.01
C LEU A 98 -17.74 -11.58 25.72
N SER A 99 -16.56 -11.87 25.14
CA SER A 99 -15.49 -10.90 24.80
C SER A 99 -15.03 -10.02 25.99
N ARG A 100 -15.17 -10.54 27.23
CA ARG A 100 -14.70 -9.88 28.45
C ARG A 100 -13.32 -10.41 28.83
N TYR A 101 -12.33 -10.05 27.99
CA TYR A 101 -11.01 -10.69 27.98
C TYR A 101 -10.22 -10.45 29.27
N GLU A 102 -10.30 -9.28 29.90
CA GLU A 102 -9.63 -9.00 31.17
C GLU A 102 -10.21 -9.86 32.29
N GLU A 103 -11.54 -9.98 32.37
CA GLU A 103 -12.17 -10.83 33.39
C GLU A 103 -11.89 -12.32 33.13
N ALA A 104 -11.89 -12.74 31.85
CA ALA A 104 -11.49 -14.10 31.49
C ALA A 104 -10.05 -14.39 31.92
N ASN A 105 -9.10 -13.50 31.62
CA ASN A 105 -7.69 -13.62 32.01
C ASN A 105 -7.56 -13.75 33.55
N LYS A 106 -8.29 -12.96 34.32
CA LYS A 106 -8.31 -13.00 35.77
C LYS A 106 -8.81 -14.37 36.29
N TRP A 107 -9.90 -14.88 35.74
CA TRP A 107 -10.46 -16.16 36.15
C TRP A 107 -9.60 -17.35 35.72
N TYR A 108 -8.93 -17.30 34.56
CA TYR A 108 -7.87 -18.28 34.21
C TYR A 108 -6.68 -18.19 35.19
N GLY A 109 -6.37 -17.00 35.70
CA GLY A 109 -5.40 -16.82 36.78
C GLY A 109 -5.81 -17.60 38.04
N VAL A 110 -7.08 -17.51 38.47
CA VAL A 110 -7.62 -18.30 39.56
C VAL A 110 -7.51 -19.82 39.31
N CYS A 111 -7.74 -20.26 38.07
CA CYS A 111 -7.51 -21.67 37.70
C CYS A 111 -6.04 -22.09 37.86
N VAL A 112 -5.09 -21.22 37.55
CA VAL A 112 -3.66 -21.48 37.76
C VAL A 112 -3.31 -21.54 39.22
N GLU A 113 -3.82 -20.63 40.05
CA GLU A 113 -3.63 -20.63 41.52
C GLU A 113 -4.18 -21.90 42.18
N LEU A 114 -5.34 -22.38 41.71
CA LEU A 114 -5.96 -23.63 42.14
C LEU A 114 -5.31 -24.87 41.52
N LYS A 115 -4.25 -24.72 40.71
CA LYS A 115 -3.59 -25.82 39.99
C LYS A 115 -4.54 -26.63 39.09
N TYR A 116 -5.62 -26.01 38.62
CA TYR A 116 -6.61 -26.69 37.79
C TYR A 116 -6.05 -27.09 36.42
N PHE A 117 -4.95 -26.45 35.99
CA PHE A 117 -4.17 -26.82 34.80
C PHE A 117 -3.63 -28.26 34.84
N GLU A 118 -3.48 -28.89 36.03
CA GLU A 118 -3.10 -30.30 36.13
C GLU A 118 -4.18 -31.22 35.56
N ARG A 119 -5.43 -30.75 35.52
CA ARG A 119 -6.59 -31.44 34.98
C ARG A 119 -6.94 -30.96 33.57
N VAL A 120 -6.83 -29.68 33.31
CA VAL A 120 -7.11 -28.99 32.05
C VAL A 120 -5.90 -28.15 31.68
N PRO A 121 -4.88 -28.75 31.04
CA PRO A 121 -3.65 -28.03 30.67
C PRO A 121 -3.88 -26.81 29.77
N GLU A 122 -4.96 -26.84 29.00
CA GLU A 122 -5.40 -25.78 28.09
C GLU A 122 -5.69 -24.43 28.78
N VAL A 123 -5.84 -24.42 30.12
CA VAL A 123 -5.94 -23.18 30.91
C VAL A 123 -4.84 -22.20 30.59
N TYR A 124 -3.59 -22.68 30.40
CA TYR A 124 -2.47 -21.82 30.01
C TYR A 124 -2.62 -21.27 28.60
N PHE A 125 -3.08 -22.09 27.68
CA PHE A 125 -3.29 -21.64 26.28
C PHE A 125 -4.36 -20.54 26.22
N TYR A 126 -5.52 -20.77 26.83
CA TYR A 126 -6.59 -19.77 26.85
C TYR A 126 -6.18 -18.50 27.61
N LYS A 127 -5.43 -18.64 28.73
CA LYS A 127 -4.87 -17.48 29.43
C LYS A 127 -3.91 -16.68 28.52
N GLY A 128 -3.05 -17.36 27.78
CA GLY A 128 -2.14 -16.73 26.81
C GLY A 128 -2.93 -15.98 25.73
N ASN A 129 -4.00 -16.58 25.20
CA ASN A 129 -4.88 -15.93 24.24
C ASN A 129 -5.52 -14.66 24.82
N MET A 130 -6.01 -14.70 26.06
CA MET A 130 -6.58 -13.50 26.70
C MET A 130 -5.54 -12.39 26.86
N LEU A 131 -4.33 -12.73 27.29
CA LEU A 131 -3.22 -11.78 27.40
C LEU A 131 -2.86 -11.17 26.03
N LYS A 132 -2.86 -11.97 24.97
CA LYS A 132 -2.68 -11.49 23.59
C LYS A 132 -3.78 -10.49 23.21
N MET A 133 -5.06 -10.84 23.45
CA MET A 133 -6.22 -9.99 23.12
C MET A 133 -6.21 -8.64 23.87
N ILE A 134 -5.69 -8.58 25.09
CA ILE A 134 -5.56 -7.33 25.85
C ILE A 134 -4.24 -6.60 25.59
N GLY A 135 -3.37 -7.12 24.70
CA GLY A 135 -2.12 -6.49 24.29
C GLY A 135 -0.92 -6.73 25.22
N ASP A 136 -1.05 -7.58 26.23
CA ASP A 136 0.09 -7.94 27.11
C ASP A 136 0.91 -9.09 26.51
N PHE A 137 1.59 -8.79 25.40
CA PHE A 137 2.37 -9.77 24.63
C PHE A 137 3.52 -10.42 25.42
N PRO A 138 4.27 -9.69 26.30
CA PRO A 138 5.30 -10.31 27.12
C PRO A 138 4.74 -11.36 28.10
N ALA A 139 3.61 -11.06 28.73
CA ALA A 139 2.97 -12.04 29.61
C ALA A 139 2.36 -13.21 28.83
N ALA A 140 1.76 -12.95 27.67
CA ALA A 140 1.25 -14.00 26.78
C ALA A 140 2.34 -14.98 26.37
N LEU A 141 3.49 -14.48 25.92
CA LEU A 141 4.64 -15.29 25.51
C LEU A 141 5.10 -16.22 26.64
N LYS A 142 5.24 -15.67 27.86
CA LYS A 142 5.63 -16.45 29.05
C LYS A 142 4.66 -17.58 29.34
N VAL A 143 3.37 -17.32 29.21
CA VAL A 143 2.32 -18.30 29.48
C VAL A 143 2.29 -19.39 28.39
N TYR A 144 2.46 -19.04 27.12
CA TYR A 144 2.57 -20.03 26.04
C TYR A 144 3.81 -20.92 26.17
N GLU A 145 4.94 -20.36 26.59
CA GLU A 145 6.15 -21.15 26.85
C GLU A 145 5.96 -22.14 28.01
N LEU A 146 5.21 -21.76 29.05
CA LEU A 146 4.83 -22.68 30.14
C LEU A 146 3.93 -23.79 29.61
N TYR A 147 2.98 -23.48 28.74
CA TYR A 147 2.09 -24.48 28.14
C TYR A 147 2.87 -25.42 27.23
N LYS A 148 3.78 -24.90 26.38
CA LYS A 148 4.61 -25.73 25.48
C LYS A 148 5.35 -26.85 26.20
N LYS A 149 5.76 -26.63 27.45
CA LYS A 149 6.44 -27.64 28.27
C LYS A 149 5.51 -28.78 28.73
N ASN A 150 4.20 -28.53 28.83
CA ASN A 150 3.23 -29.41 29.47
C ASN A 150 2.09 -29.83 28.52
N ALA A 151 2.06 -29.31 27.29
CA ALA A 151 0.99 -29.53 26.34
C ALA A 151 0.99 -30.94 25.75
N PRO A 152 -0.20 -31.48 25.37
CA PRO A 152 -0.27 -32.67 24.53
C PRO A 152 0.44 -32.46 23.20
N LYS A 153 1.10 -33.49 22.67
CA LYS A 153 1.81 -33.44 21.38
C LYS A 153 0.90 -33.01 20.20
N SER A 154 -0.38 -33.28 20.31
CA SER A 154 -1.38 -32.90 19.29
C SER A 154 -1.59 -31.39 19.14
N MET A 155 -1.17 -30.59 20.12
CA MET A 155 -1.32 -29.13 20.12
C MET A 155 0.02 -28.38 19.95
N SER A 156 1.06 -29.07 19.50
CA SER A 156 2.39 -28.46 19.39
C SER A 156 2.45 -27.37 18.31
N LYS A 157 1.69 -27.52 17.23
CA LYS A 157 1.66 -26.57 16.12
C LYS A 157 0.93 -25.28 16.52
N GLU A 158 -0.24 -25.39 17.15
CA GLU A 158 -1.03 -24.23 17.61
C GLU A 158 -0.24 -23.33 18.55
N ILE A 159 0.54 -23.94 19.45
CA ILE A 159 1.40 -23.21 20.39
C ILE A 159 2.57 -22.55 19.68
N GLU A 160 3.19 -23.25 18.74
CA GLU A 160 4.29 -22.72 17.96
C GLU A 160 3.85 -21.52 17.10
N ASP A 161 2.70 -21.59 16.46
CA ASP A 161 2.12 -20.52 15.69
C ASP A 161 1.72 -19.34 16.59
N ALA A 162 1.15 -19.60 17.79
CA ALA A 162 0.86 -18.55 18.76
C ALA A 162 2.13 -17.82 19.26
N ILE A 163 3.21 -18.57 19.51
CA ILE A 163 4.51 -17.99 19.87
C ILE A 163 5.13 -17.22 18.70
N ALA A 164 5.04 -17.74 17.47
CA ALA A 164 5.51 -17.08 16.27
C ALA A 164 4.80 -15.75 16.05
N SER A 165 3.46 -15.72 16.20
CA SER A 165 2.65 -14.50 16.13
C SER A 165 3.16 -13.41 17.07
N LEU A 166 3.45 -13.76 18.33
CA LEU A 166 3.96 -12.79 19.30
C LEU A 166 5.38 -12.29 19.01
N LYS A 167 6.20 -13.08 18.34
CA LYS A 167 7.54 -12.67 17.91
C LYS A 167 7.51 -11.73 16.71
N GLN A 168 6.54 -11.92 15.82
CA GLN A 168 6.39 -11.16 14.58
C GLN A 168 5.46 -9.93 14.73
N TYR A 169 4.82 -9.72 15.90
CA TYR A 169 3.83 -8.65 16.05
C TYR A 169 4.40 -7.25 15.72
N LYS A 170 5.70 -7.03 15.93
CA LYS A 170 6.37 -5.76 15.59
C LYS A 170 6.37 -5.50 14.09
N ASP A 171 6.51 -6.54 13.29
CA ASP A 171 6.51 -6.45 11.84
C ASP A 171 5.10 -6.09 11.31
N PHE A 172 4.06 -6.56 12.00
CA PHE A 172 2.67 -6.25 11.68
C PHE A 172 2.17 -4.94 12.28
N SER A 173 2.81 -4.44 13.34
CA SER A 173 2.40 -3.26 14.11
C SER A 173 3.26 -2.02 13.81
N SER A 174 4.08 -2.03 12.76
CA SER A 174 4.89 -0.88 12.40
C SER A 174 4.01 0.31 12.01
N ASP A 175 4.33 1.48 12.55
CA ASP A 175 3.63 2.76 12.27
C ASP A 175 3.86 3.28 10.83
N GLU A 176 4.51 2.50 9.98
CA GLU A 176 4.76 2.83 8.58
C GLU A 176 3.50 2.76 7.71
N SER A 177 2.41 2.20 8.24
CA SER A 177 1.15 2.13 7.53
C SER A 177 0.54 3.51 7.35
N ARG A 178 0.27 3.87 6.09
CA ARG A 178 -0.45 5.10 5.73
C ARG A 178 -1.97 4.97 5.85
N ILE A 179 -2.46 3.83 6.28
CA ILE A 179 -3.89 3.56 6.40
C ILE A 179 -4.47 4.37 7.56
N ILE A 180 -5.51 5.12 7.27
CA ILE A 180 -6.31 5.84 8.27
C ILE A 180 -7.57 5.03 8.51
N ILE A 181 -7.83 4.69 9.77
CA ILE A 181 -9.06 4.00 10.17
C ILE A 181 -9.95 4.93 10.99
N LYS A 182 -11.26 4.72 10.91
CA LYS A 182 -12.26 5.51 11.63
C LYS A 182 -13.40 4.61 12.08
N CYS A 183 -13.73 4.66 13.39
CA CYS A 183 -14.94 4.02 13.91
C CYS A 183 -16.19 4.79 13.39
N GLU A 184 -17.12 4.08 12.80
CA GLU A 184 -18.34 4.66 12.22
C GLU A 184 -19.44 4.85 13.28
N THR A 185 -19.19 5.71 14.26
CA THR A 185 -20.04 5.94 15.43
C THR A 185 -21.49 6.35 15.13
N LYS A 186 -21.76 6.87 13.92
CA LYS A 186 -23.13 7.21 13.48
C LYS A 186 -23.89 6.00 12.94
N ILE A 187 -23.18 4.93 12.58
CA ILE A 187 -23.77 3.68 12.10
C ILE A 187 -23.85 2.68 13.24
N ASN A 188 -22.78 2.59 14.03
CA ASN A 188 -22.70 1.66 15.14
C ASN A 188 -23.71 2.01 16.25
N SER A 189 -24.30 0.97 16.82
CA SER A 189 -25.14 1.04 18.01
C SER A 189 -24.31 0.75 19.28
N ASN A 190 -24.95 0.60 20.42
CA ASN A 190 -24.31 0.09 21.64
C ASN A 190 -24.38 -1.46 21.73
N LYS A 191 -24.60 -2.13 20.60
CA LYS A 191 -24.67 -3.58 20.45
C LYS A 191 -23.68 -4.04 19.41
N TYR A 192 -23.82 -5.26 18.89
CA TYR A 192 -22.98 -5.76 17.82
C TYR A 192 -23.47 -5.23 16.47
N ASP A 193 -22.57 -4.61 15.72
CA ASP A 193 -22.74 -4.14 14.34
C ASP A 193 -21.58 -4.69 13.50
N MET A 194 -21.84 -5.56 12.52
CA MET A 194 -20.77 -6.33 11.90
C MET A 194 -21.03 -6.73 10.45
N ALA A 195 -19.97 -7.22 9.82
CA ALA A 195 -19.97 -7.79 8.46
C ALA A 195 -20.57 -6.84 7.40
N PRO A 196 -20.02 -5.62 7.26
CA PRO A 196 -20.47 -4.69 6.24
C PRO A 196 -20.25 -5.25 4.83
N SER A 197 -21.18 -4.96 3.93
CA SER A 197 -21.11 -5.31 2.52
C SER A 197 -21.73 -4.22 1.67
N PHE A 198 -21.14 -3.89 0.51
CA PHE A 198 -21.69 -2.89 -0.38
C PHE A 198 -22.93 -3.43 -1.11
N ALA A 199 -24.05 -2.72 -0.95
CA ALA A 199 -25.29 -3.01 -1.67
C ALA A 199 -25.32 -2.39 -3.07
N ASP A 200 -24.55 -1.34 -3.31
CA ASP A 200 -24.42 -0.68 -4.59
C ASP A 200 -22.98 -0.71 -5.14
N LYS A 201 -22.81 -0.48 -6.44
CA LYS A 201 -21.48 -0.46 -7.10
C LYS A 201 -20.67 0.80 -6.81
N LYS A 202 -21.30 1.85 -6.29
CA LYS A 202 -20.63 3.13 -5.98
C LYS A 202 -20.09 3.18 -4.57
N GLY A 203 -20.35 2.15 -3.75
CA GLY A 203 -19.95 2.12 -2.34
C GLY A 203 -20.67 3.12 -1.44
N LYS A 204 -21.86 3.60 -1.88
CA LYS A 204 -22.66 4.57 -1.13
C LYS A 204 -23.70 3.96 -0.20
N VAL A 205 -23.98 2.68 -0.37
CA VAL A 205 -24.94 1.93 0.46
C VAL A 205 -24.25 0.69 0.99
N ILE A 206 -24.24 0.56 2.31
CA ILE A 206 -23.76 -0.65 2.98
C ILE A 206 -24.90 -1.37 3.68
N TYR A 207 -24.88 -2.71 3.62
CA TYR A 207 -25.68 -3.60 4.44
C TYR A 207 -24.79 -4.24 5.50
N PHE A 208 -25.32 -4.44 6.68
CA PHE A 208 -24.58 -5.02 7.80
C PHE A 208 -25.50 -5.73 8.79
N ALA A 209 -24.99 -6.67 9.56
CA ALA A 209 -25.73 -7.35 10.61
C ALA A 209 -25.68 -6.52 11.90
N SER A 210 -26.80 -6.42 12.59
CA SER A 210 -26.90 -5.70 13.87
C SER A 210 -27.84 -6.39 14.86
N SER A 211 -27.46 -6.39 16.15
CA SER A 211 -28.28 -6.90 17.25
C SER A 211 -28.94 -5.78 18.07
N ARG A 212 -29.13 -4.60 17.46
CA ARG A 212 -29.76 -3.43 18.09
C ARG A 212 -31.24 -3.68 18.48
N GLU A 213 -31.78 -2.81 19.30
CA GLU A 213 -33.14 -3.02 19.85
C GLU A 213 -34.25 -2.96 18.79
N GLU A 214 -33.99 -2.33 17.63
CA GLU A 214 -34.90 -2.27 16.49
C GLU A 214 -34.96 -3.56 15.66
N SER A 215 -34.11 -4.55 15.96
CA SER A 215 -34.14 -5.87 15.28
C SER A 215 -35.50 -6.55 15.49
N PHE A 216 -35.87 -7.37 14.49
CA PHE A 216 -37.16 -8.06 14.40
C PHE A 216 -37.36 -9.03 15.55
N GLY A 217 -38.58 -9.14 16.05
CA GLY A 217 -38.94 -10.05 17.13
C GLY A 217 -38.57 -9.54 18.52
N SER A 218 -38.98 -10.31 19.55
CA SER A 218 -38.79 -9.96 20.96
C SER A 218 -37.81 -10.87 21.72
N LYS A 219 -37.42 -11.97 21.11
CA LYS A 219 -36.50 -12.95 21.72
C LYS A 219 -35.08 -12.44 21.73
N ARG A 220 -34.33 -12.84 22.75
CA ARG A 220 -32.89 -12.55 22.87
C ARG A 220 -32.10 -13.83 22.67
N ASP A 221 -30.94 -13.67 22.04
CA ASP A 221 -29.95 -14.73 21.96
C ASP A 221 -29.43 -15.07 23.36
N LEU A 222 -29.51 -16.35 23.72
CA LEU A 222 -29.10 -16.82 25.04
C LEU A 222 -27.58 -16.79 25.23
N ILE A 223 -26.83 -16.66 24.19
CA ILE A 223 -25.37 -16.63 24.25
C ILE A 223 -24.91 -15.24 24.68
N ILE A 224 -25.32 -14.17 23.98
CA ILE A 224 -24.88 -12.80 24.27
C ILE A 224 -25.88 -11.96 25.06
N GLY A 225 -27.13 -12.39 25.18
CA GLY A 225 -28.17 -11.67 25.90
C GLY A 225 -28.80 -10.49 25.12
N HIS A 226 -28.37 -10.26 23.89
CA HIS A 226 -28.95 -9.25 22.99
C HIS A 226 -30.06 -9.83 22.12
N LYS A 227 -30.74 -8.99 21.33
CA LYS A 227 -31.64 -9.48 20.28
C LYS A 227 -30.89 -10.30 19.23
N PHE A 228 -31.61 -11.11 18.48
CA PHE A 228 -31.07 -11.75 17.29
C PHE A 228 -30.67 -10.69 16.28
N MET A 229 -29.68 -11.03 15.44
CA MET A 229 -29.19 -10.09 14.44
C MET A 229 -30.11 -10.03 13.26
N ASP A 230 -30.32 -8.82 12.78
CA ASP A 230 -31.01 -8.50 11.52
C ASP A 230 -30.05 -7.78 10.58
N ILE A 231 -30.41 -7.72 9.33
CA ILE A 231 -29.67 -6.96 8.33
C ILE A 231 -30.23 -5.53 8.28
N PHE A 232 -29.34 -4.56 8.48
CA PHE A 232 -29.61 -3.13 8.41
C PHE A 232 -28.87 -2.53 7.22
N MET A 233 -29.29 -1.34 6.82
CA MET A 233 -28.62 -0.53 5.81
C MET A 233 -28.26 0.84 6.34
N ALA A 234 -27.18 1.38 5.82
CA ALA A 234 -26.82 2.79 5.92
C ALA A 234 -26.44 3.30 4.53
N SER A 235 -26.87 4.52 4.19
CA SER A 235 -26.46 5.21 2.96
C SER A 235 -25.54 6.36 3.29
N TYR A 236 -24.66 6.73 2.35
CA TYR A 236 -23.72 7.83 2.47
C TYR A 236 -24.05 8.94 1.46
N ASP A 237 -24.06 10.17 1.92
CA ASP A 237 -24.18 11.34 1.06
C ASP A 237 -22.89 11.54 0.20
N GLU A 238 -22.91 12.55 -0.67
CA GLU A 238 -21.75 12.87 -1.52
C GLU A 238 -20.52 13.37 -0.74
N LYS A 239 -20.71 13.79 0.51
CA LYS A 239 -19.64 14.23 1.42
C LYS A 239 -19.11 13.08 2.29
N GLY A 240 -19.64 11.86 2.14
CA GLY A 240 -19.26 10.71 2.94
C GLY A 240 -19.87 10.71 4.36
N ASN A 241 -20.97 11.46 4.60
CA ASN A 241 -21.69 11.35 5.85
C ASN A 241 -22.76 10.27 5.76
N PRO A 242 -22.86 9.37 6.75
CA PRO A 242 -23.92 8.38 6.78
C PRO A 242 -25.27 9.02 7.06
N ALA A 243 -26.29 8.56 6.34
CA ALA A 243 -27.69 8.84 6.62
C ALA A 243 -28.25 7.87 7.68
N ASP A 244 -29.54 7.98 7.99
CA ASP A 244 -30.21 7.14 8.99
C ASP A 244 -30.02 5.66 8.70
N VAL A 245 -29.72 4.94 9.76
CA VAL A 245 -29.65 3.48 9.74
C VAL A 245 -31.06 2.91 9.88
N LYS A 246 -31.43 1.98 8.99
CA LYS A 246 -32.75 1.34 9.02
C LYS A 246 -32.65 -0.16 8.68
N PRO A 247 -33.58 -1.02 9.15
CA PRO A 247 -33.66 -2.40 8.68
C PRO A 247 -33.93 -2.44 7.17
N ILE A 248 -33.34 -3.41 6.47
CA ILE A 248 -33.56 -3.56 5.03
C ILE A 248 -34.94 -4.12 4.71
N ASP A 249 -35.54 -4.83 5.64
CA ASP A 249 -36.84 -5.47 5.50
C ASP A 249 -37.61 -5.39 6.81
N THR A 250 -38.88 -4.99 6.73
CA THR A 250 -39.81 -4.95 7.84
C THR A 250 -41.00 -5.92 7.66
N LYS A 251 -41.02 -6.64 6.53
CA LYS A 251 -42.11 -7.59 6.17
C LYS A 251 -41.81 -9.02 6.63
N GLY A 252 -40.60 -9.30 7.12
CA GLY A 252 -40.20 -10.64 7.55
C GLY A 252 -39.76 -11.57 6.42
N ILE A 253 -39.40 -11.02 5.25
CA ILE A 253 -38.88 -11.79 4.12
C ILE A 253 -37.41 -12.14 4.36
N ILE A 254 -36.62 -11.14 4.77
CA ILE A 254 -35.20 -11.26 5.11
C ILE A 254 -35.05 -11.32 6.62
N ASN A 255 -35.39 -10.24 7.32
CA ASN A 255 -35.29 -10.14 8.78
C ASN A 255 -36.43 -10.91 9.44
N THR A 256 -36.12 -11.92 10.24
CA THR A 256 -37.10 -12.81 10.85
C THR A 256 -36.89 -12.92 12.38
N SER A 257 -37.52 -13.88 13.01
CA SER A 257 -37.25 -14.20 14.43
C SER A 257 -35.97 -15.05 14.61
N GLN A 258 -35.14 -15.17 13.60
CA GLN A 258 -33.85 -15.88 13.59
C GLN A 258 -32.72 -14.84 13.53
N SER A 259 -31.48 -15.27 13.34
CA SER A 259 -30.36 -14.36 13.13
C SER A 259 -30.00 -14.32 11.64
N GLU A 260 -30.00 -13.14 11.06
CA GLU A 260 -29.61 -12.89 9.68
C GLU A 260 -28.41 -11.96 9.59
N GLY A 261 -27.56 -12.17 8.56
CA GLY A 261 -26.42 -11.28 8.27
C GLY A 261 -25.44 -11.84 7.28
N SER A 262 -24.26 -11.20 7.21
CA SER A 262 -23.19 -11.52 6.25
C SER A 262 -23.73 -11.68 4.83
N VAL A 263 -23.96 -10.56 4.18
CA VAL A 263 -24.54 -10.50 2.84
C VAL A 263 -23.50 -10.38 1.76
N CYS A 264 -23.79 -10.93 0.60
CA CYS A 264 -23.11 -10.59 -0.66
C CYS A 264 -24.12 -10.51 -1.81
N PHE A 265 -23.66 -9.96 -2.93
CA PHE A 265 -24.52 -9.80 -4.11
C PHE A 265 -23.84 -10.40 -5.34
N ASP A 266 -24.66 -10.81 -6.30
CA ASP A 266 -24.15 -11.04 -7.65
C ASP A 266 -23.63 -9.74 -8.27
N SER A 267 -22.83 -9.81 -9.33
CA SER A 267 -22.24 -8.65 -10.00
C SER A 267 -23.25 -7.66 -10.58
N LYS A 268 -24.49 -8.11 -10.83
CA LYS A 268 -25.60 -7.29 -11.33
C LYS A 268 -26.44 -6.67 -10.22
N ARG A 269 -26.17 -7.02 -8.95
CA ARG A 269 -26.98 -6.62 -7.78
C ARG A 269 -28.46 -7.03 -7.88
N LYS A 270 -28.77 -8.11 -8.60
CA LYS A 270 -30.12 -8.65 -8.76
C LYS A 270 -30.42 -9.82 -7.82
N THR A 271 -29.39 -10.47 -7.30
CA THR A 271 -29.50 -11.54 -6.32
C THR A 271 -28.65 -11.21 -5.10
N MET A 272 -29.24 -11.26 -3.93
CA MET A 272 -28.55 -11.16 -2.65
C MET A 272 -28.48 -12.54 -2.02
N TYR A 273 -27.30 -12.89 -1.51
CA TYR A 273 -27.07 -14.06 -0.70
C TYR A 273 -26.80 -13.63 0.74
N PHE A 274 -27.35 -14.35 1.70
CA PHE A 274 -27.18 -14.02 3.11
C PHE A 274 -27.19 -15.27 3.98
N THR A 275 -26.61 -15.16 5.16
CA THR A 275 -26.63 -16.22 6.17
C THR A 275 -27.87 -16.07 7.03
N ARG A 276 -28.57 -17.17 7.30
CA ARG A 276 -29.65 -17.25 8.28
C ARG A 276 -29.37 -18.40 9.24
N CYS A 277 -29.40 -18.11 10.53
CA CYS A 277 -29.14 -19.08 11.61
C CYS A 277 -30.43 -19.32 12.38
N PRO A 278 -30.95 -20.56 12.39
CA PRO A 278 -32.16 -20.87 13.11
C PRO A 278 -31.99 -20.66 14.60
N ASN A 279 -33.07 -20.30 15.27
CA ASN A 279 -33.14 -20.24 16.72
C ASN A 279 -33.66 -21.58 17.25
N PRO A 280 -32.82 -22.53 17.63
CA PRO A 280 -33.27 -23.83 18.06
C PRO A 280 -33.74 -23.76 19.51
N SER A 281 -34.98 -24.09 19.75
CA SER A 281 -35.45 -24.35 21.10
C SER A 281 -35.04 -25.74 21.62
N ASN A 282 -34.91 -26.75 20.75
CA ASN A 282 -34.69 -28.14 21.16
C ASN A 282 -33.80 -28.98 20.22
N VAL A 283 -33.40 -28.49 19.05
CA VAL A 283 -32.64 -29.26 18.02
C VAL A 283 -31.40 -28.51 17.64
N SER A 284 -30.31 -29.25 17.45
CA SER A 284 -29.01 -28.74 17.00
C SER A 284 -29.05 -28.49 15.50
N LEU A 285 -29.43 -27.30 15.07
CA LEU A 285 -29.46 -26.92 13.67
C LEU A 285 -28.31 -25.92 13.37
N GLY A 286 -27.58 -26.15 12.29
CA GLY A 286 -26.59 -25.20 11.78
C GLY A 286 -27.23 -24.11 10.94
N CYS A 287 -26.44 -23.06 10.65
CA CYS A 287 -26.85 -21.99 9.76
C CYS A 287 -26.95 -22.44 8.31
N ASP A 288 -27.70 -21.69 7.51
CA ASP A 288 -27.89 -21.91 6.07
C ASP A 288 -27.62 -20.63 5.29
N ILE A 289 -27.19 -20.77 4.04
CA ILE A 289 -27.15 -19.67 3.08
C ILE A 289 -28.47 -19.63 2.31
N TRP A 290 -29.04 -18.45 2.28
CA TRP A 290 -30.25 -18.14 1.52
C TRP A 290 -29.92 -17.21 0.37
N LYS A 291 -30.70 -17.26 -0.70
CA LYS A 291 -30.69 -16.27 -1.78
C LYS A 291 -32.05 -15.63 -1.88
N VAL A 292 -32.09 -14.42 -2.38
CA VAL A 292 -33.30 -13.64 -2.61
C VAL A 292 -33.12 -12.77 -3.87
N ASP A 293 -34.19 -12.59 -4.63
CA ASP A 293 -34.20 -11.67 -5.77
C ASP A 293 -34.37 -10.23 -5.28
N VAL A 294 -33.56 -9.30 -5.84
CA VAL A 294 -33.62 -7.86 -5.53
C VAL A 294 -34.32 -7.14 -6.67
N VAL A 295 -35.52 -6.60 -6.39
CA VAL A 295 -36.38 -5.90 -7.36
C VAL A 295 -36.59 -4.47 -6.85
N GLY A 296 -35.77 -3.54 -7.32
CA GLY A 296 -35.77 -2.18 -6.79
C GLY A 296 -35.32 -2.15 -5.33
N GLU A 297 -36.17 -1.69 -4.41
CA GLU A 297 -35.96 -1.71 -2.96
C GLU A 297 -36.64 -2.91 -2.27
N GLU A 298 -37.29 -3.80 -3.01
CA GLU A 298 -38.01 -4.94 -2.47
C GLU A 298 -37.24 -6.24 -2.67
N PHE A 299 -37.57 -7.25 -1.85
CA PHE A 299 -36.99 -8.57 -1.90
C PHE A 299 -38.06 -9.62 -2.17
N GLU A 300 -37.77 -10.56 -3.09
CA GLU A 300 -38.69 -11.59 -3.53
C GLU A 300 -38.04 -12.98 -3.55
N ASN A 301 -38.86 -14.02 -3.51
CA ASN A 301 -38.43 -15.42 -3.71
C ASN A 301 -37.32 -15.92 -2.79
N PRO A 302 -37.37 -15.73 -1.46
CA PRO A 302 -36.32 -16.22 -0.56
C PRO A 302 -36.21 -17.74 -0.65
N THR A 303 -35.03 -18.23 -1.02
CA THR A 303 -34.76 -19.67 -1.24
C THR A 303 -33.52 -20.11 -0.50
N LYS A 304 -33.60 -21.20 0.24
CA LYS A 304 -32.47 -21.84 0.90
C LYS A 304 -31.60 -22.59 -0.12
N LEU A 305 -30.29 -22.43 -0.05
CA LEU A 305 -29.35 -23.24 -0.83
C LEU A 305 -29.06 -24.57 -0.14
N VAL A 306 -28.92 -25.62 -0.91
CA VAL A 306 -28.59 -26.96 -0.42
C VAL A 306 -27.08 -27.16 -0.50
N LEU A 307 -26.36 -26.85 0.57
CA LEU A 307 -24.88 -26.82 0.61
C LEU A 307 -24.29 -27.69 1.73
N LYS A 308 -25.11 -28.47 2.43
CA LYS A 308 -24.67 -29.29 3.56
C LYS A 308 -25.32 -30.66 3.58
N THR A 309 -24.60 -31.65 4.11
CA THR A 309 -25.05 -33.06 4.16
C THR A 309 -25.83 -33.41 5.42
N ALA A 310 -25.83 -32.55 6.43
CA ALA A 310 -26.56 -32.74 7.68
C ALA A 310 -27.03 -31.40 8.24
N ASP A 311 -28.21 -31.37 8.83
CA ASP A 311 -28.79 -30.16 9.42
C ASP A 311 -27.94 -29.52 10.51
N SER A 312 -27.10 -30.31 11.19
CA SER A 312 -26.20 -29.82 12.23
C SER A 312 -24.94 -29.10 11.70
N ILE A 313 -24.67 -29.17 10.41
CA ILE A 313 -23.57 -28.45 9.76
C ILE A 313 -24.01 -27.01 9.55
N SER A 314 -23.11 -26.07 9.83
CA SER A 314 -23.31 -24.66 9.53
C SER A 314 -22.62 -24.28 8.24
N VAL A 315 -23.33 -23.54 7.38
CA VAL A 315 -22.78 -22.86 6.22
C VAL A 315 -23.19 -21.40 6.26
N GLY A 316 -22.26 -20.49 5.96
CA GLY A 316 -22.56 -19.04 6.03
C GLY A 316 -21.43 -18.19 5.49
N HIS A 317 -21.54 -16.88 5.65
CA HIS A 317 -20.60 -15.89 5.13
C HIS A 317 -20.41 -16.03 3.61
N PRO A 318 -21.49 -15.91 2.79
CA PRO A 318 -21.41 -16.11 1.35
C PRO A 318 -20.58 -15.01 0.67
N CYS A 319 -19.84 -15.41 -0.36
CA CYS A 319 -19.13 -14.52 -1.27
C CYS A 319 -19.18 -15.08 -2.69
N VAL A 320 -19.76 -14.34 -3.64
CA VAL A 320 -19.87 -14.74 -5.04
C VAL A 320 -18.80 -14.05 -5.86
N THR A 321 -18.13 -14.78 -6.76
CA THR A 321 -17.16 -14.20 -7.70
C THR A 321 -17.84 -13.25 -8.69
N GLU A 322 -17.10 -12.26 -9.21
CA GLU A 322 -17.64 -11.24 -10.13
C GLU A 322 -18.23 -11.86 -11.41
N ASP A 323 -17.67 -12.97 -11.88
CA ASP A 323 -18.18 -13.73 -13.03
C ASP A 323 -19.45 -14.57 -12.71
N GLY A 324 -19.84 -14.62 -11.42
CA GLY A 324 -20.98 -15.37 -10.93
C GLY A 324 -20.85 -16.90 -11.00
N ASN A 325 -19.64 -17.42 -11.19
CA ASN A 325 -19.42 -18.86 -11.43
C ASN A 325 -19.06 -19.64 -10.15
N MET A 326 -18.66 -18.96 -9.06
CA MET A 326 -18.24 -19.58 -7.82
C MET A 326 -18.88 -18.87 -6.63
N LEU A 327 -19.41 -19.63 -5.69
CA LEU A 327 -19.87 -19.17 -4.37
C LEU A 327 -18.94 -19.74 -3.32
N ILE A 328 -18.20 -18.86 -2.64
CA ILE A 328 -17.30 -19.19 -1.53
C ILE A 328 -18.06 -18.95 -0.23
N PHE A 329 -17.85 -19.79 0.76
CA PHE A 329 -18.49 -19.67 2.07
C PHE A 329 -17.70 -20.39 3.17
N ALA A 330 -17.97 -20.07 4.42
CA ALA A 330 -17.41 -20.75 5.57
C ALA A 330 -18.30 -21.89 6.05
N SER A 331 -17.69 -23.02 6.46
CA SER A 331 -18.43 -24.17 7.00
C SER A 331 -17.62 -24.93 8.05
N ASP A 332 -18.32 -25.51 9.04
CA ASP A 332 -17.76 -26.46 10.01
C ASP A 332 -17.87 -27.93 9.54
N MET A 333 -18.15 -28.14 8.27
CA MET A 333 -18.16 -29.44 7.60
C MET A 333 -16.81 -30.12 7.78
N LYS A 334 -16.80 -31.37 8.28
CA LYS A 334 -15.54 -32.09 8.50
C LYS A 334 -15.08 -32.89 7.29
N ILE A 335 -16.02 -33.30 6.46
CA ILE A 335 -15.78 -34.08 5.24
C ILE A 335 -17.00 -33.93 4.31
N ASN A 336 -16.75 -33.77 3.01
CA ASN A 336 -17.79 -33.81 1.97
C ASN A 336 -18.04 -35.25 1.49
N SER A 337 -18.99 -35.45 0.58
CA SER A 337 -19.33 -36.79 0.07
C SER A 337 -18.23 -37.38 -0.81
N LYS A 338 -17.33 -36.56 -1.36
CA LYS A 338 -16.16 -36.99 -2.15
C LYS A 338 -14.93 -37.31 -1.30
N GLY A 339 -15.01 -37.16 0.01
CA GLY A 339 -13.90 -37.45 0.93
C GLY A 339 -12.91 -36.32 1.14
N GLU A 340 -13.16 -35.11 0.63
CA GLU A 340 -12.38 -33.92 0.96
C GLU A 340 -12.63 -33.52 2.42
N LYS A 341 -11.55 -33.33 3.17
CA LYS A 341 -11.60 -33.06 4.62
C LYS A 341 -11.36 -31.60 4.91
N SER A 342 -11.93 -31.13 6.04
CA SER A 342 -11.51 -29.85 6.59
C SER A 342 -10.10 -29.94 7.17
N TYR A 343 -9.42 -28.80 7.23
CA TYR A 343 -8.10 -28.65 7.83
C TYR A 343 -8.19 -28.31 9.33
N GLY A 344 -9.27 -27.68 9.74
CA GLY A 344 -9.37 -27.22 11.11
C GLY A 344 -10.78 -27.09 11.68
N GLY A 345 -11.05 -25.90 12.19
CA GLY A 345 -12.32 -25.51 12.79
C GLY A 345 -13.40 -25.33 11.74
N LYS A 346 -13.52 -24.13 11.22
CA LYS A 346 -14.31 -23.78 10.04
C LYS A 346 -13.39 -23.42 8.91
N ASP A 347 -13.60 -24.06 7.81
CA ASP A 347 -12.84 -23.84 6.57
C ASP A 347 -13.65 -23.02 5.58
N LEU A 348 -12.98 -22.40 4.64
CA LEU A 348 -13.58 -21.87 3.43
C LEU A 348 -13.77 -22.99 2.41
N TRP A 349 -15.01 -23.09 1.94
CA TRP A 349 -15.46 -24.04 0.94
C TRP A 349 -16.06 -23.28 -0.24
N TYR A 350 -16.24 -23.92 -1.39
CA TYR A 350 -16.88 -23.33 -2.53
C TYR A 350 -17.77 -24.33 -3.29
N VAL A 351 -18.73 -23.81 -4.05
CA VAL A 351 -19.49 -24.52 -5.07
C VAL A 351 -19.46 -23.75 -6.38
N LEU A 352 -19.60 -24.47 -7.48
CA LEU A 352 -19.65 -23.89 -8.81
C LEU A 352 -21.10 -23.72 -9.28
N TYR A 353 -21.31 -22.75 -10.16
CA TYR A 353 -22.62 -22.49 -10.75
C TYR A 353 -22.81 -23.30 -12.04
N ASP A 354 -23.76 -24.22 -12.06
CA ASP A 354 -24.15 -24.96 -13.26
C ASP A 354 -24.99 -24.03 -14.16
N LYS A 355 -24.37 -23.48 -15.19
CA LYS A 355 -25.00 -22.57 -16.14
C LYS A 355 -26.12 -23.23 -16.97
N LYS A 356 -26.04 -24.54 -17.17
CA LYS A 356 -27.01 -25.30 -17.95
C LYS A 356 -28.31 -25.46 -17.17
N ASN A 357 -28.20 -25.87 -15.92
CA ASN A 357 -29.35 -26.12 -15.04
C ASN A 357 -29.72 -24.87 -14.21
N LYS A 358 -28.94 -23.81 -14.26
CA LYS A 358 -29.11 -22.53 -13.51
C LYS A 358 -29.22 -22.73 -11.98
N VAL A 359 -28.42 -23.61 -11.45
CA VAL A 359 -28.34 -23.93 -10.01
C VAL A 359 -26.90 -23.97 -9.53
N TRP A 360 -26.70 -23.75 -8.25
CA TRP A 360 -25.44 -24.05 -7.58
C TRP A 360 -25.30 -25.55 -7.41
N GLU A 361 -24.07 -26.07 -7.53
CA GLU A 361 -23.75 -27.45 -7.13
C GLU A 361 -24.12 -27.66 -5.67
N SER A 362 -24.58 -28.85 -5.36
CA SER A 362 -24.91 -29.25 -3.97
C SER A 362 -23.74 -29.84 -3.21
N GLU A 363 -22.62 -30.12 -3.89
CA GLU A 363 -21.42 -30.69 -3.32
C GLU A 363 -20.32 -29.64 -3.18
N PRO A 364 -20.03 -29.18 -1.96
CA PRO A 364 -18.96 -28.22 -1.71
C PRO A 364 -17.58 -28.82 -1.85
N HIS A 365 -16.62 -28.02 -2.32
CA HIS A 365 -15.21 -28.29 -2.42
C HIS A 365 -14.42 -27.44 -1.40
N ASN A 366 -13.40 -28.01 -0.77
CA ASN A 366 -12.54 -27.28 0.15
C ASN A 366 -11.54 -26.40 -0.62
N LEU A 367 -11.30 -25.14 -0.19
CA LEU A 367 -10.34 -24.25 -0.84
C LEU A 367 -8.86 -24.66 -0.66
N GLY A 368 -8.60 -25.65 0.17
CA GLY A 368 -7.25 -26.22 0.34
C GLY A 368 -6.43 -25.59 1.46
N SER A 369 -5.27 -26.22 1.73
CA SER A 369 -4.39 -25.89 2.87
C SER A 369 -3.64 -24.57 2.73
N GLU A 370 -3.64 -23.96 1.58
CA GLU A 370 -3.03 -22.64 1.42
C GLU A 370 -3.92 -21.55 2.02
N ILE A 371 -5.25 -21.70 1.91
CA ILE A 371 -6.22 -20.78 2.48
C ILE A 371 -6.63 -21.23 3.88
N ASN A 372 -6.96 -22.51 4.04
CA ASN A 372 -7.49 -23.06 5.28
C ASN A 372 -6.38 -23.53 6.22
N SER A 373 -6.52 -23.21 7.49
CA SER A 373 -5.59 -23.53 8.55
C SER A 373 -6.16 -24.61 9.51
N PHE A 374 -5.45 -24.86 10.59
CA PHE A 374 -5.93 -25.76 11.66
C PHE A 374 -7.07 -25.13 12.51
N SER A 375 -7.42 -23.88 12.31
CA SER A 375 -8.40 -23.17 13.12
C SER A 375 -9.59 -22.69 12.27
N ASP A 376 -10.05 -21.44 12.42
CA ASP A 376 -11.22 -20.94 11.70
C ASP A 376 -10.80 -19.97 10.58
N GLU A 377 -11.35 -20.15 9.38
CA GLU A 377 -11.36 -19.20 8.27
C GLU A 377 -12.78 -18.75 7.98
N LEU A 378 -13.02 -17.44 8.01
CA LEU A 378 -14.36 -16.83 8.04
C LEU A 378 -14.43 -15.58 7.16
N PHE A 379 -15.66 -15.15 6.84
CA PHE A 379 -15.95 -13.89 6.13
C PHE A 379 -15.14 -13.67 4.85
N PRO A 380 -15.20 -14.62 3.90
CA PRO A 380 -14.59 -14.37 2.60
C PRO A 380 -15.22 -13.16 1.93
N SER A 381 -14.40 -12.33 1.30
CA SER A 381 -14.84 -11.25 0.42
C SER A 381 -13.84 -11.08 -0.71
N LEU A 382 -14.27 -10.56 -1.84
CA LEU A 382 -13.42 -10.37 -3.03
C LEU A 382 -13.24 -8.89 -3.32
N SER A 383 -12.01 -8.51 -3.67
CA SER A 383 -11.74 -7.21 -4.26
C SER A 383 -12.26 -7.15 -5.70
N PRO A 384 -12.36 -5.95 -6.30
CA PRO A 384 -12.65 -5.81 -7.73
C PRO A 384 -11.62 -6.50 -8.65
N SER A 385 -10.38 -6.68 -8.19
CA SER A 385 -9.34 -7.46 -8.89
C SER A 385 -9.49 -8.97 -8.74
N GLY A 386 -10.36 -9.44 -7.83
CA GLY A 386 -10.59 -10.85 -7.55
C GLY A 386 -9.68 -11.42 -6.45
N ASP A 387 -8.90 -10.59 -5.76
CA ASP A 387 -8.14 -11.03 -4.59
C ASP A 387 -9.08 -11.37 -3.44
N LEU A 388 -8.79 -12.47 -2.74
CA LEU A 388 -9.62 -12.98 -1.66
C LEU A 388 -9.16 -12.40 -0.33
N TYR A 389 -10.06 -11.70 0.35
CA TYR A 389 -9.92 -11.35 1.76
C TYR A 389 -10.67 -12.36 2.61
N PHE A 390 -10.12 -12.70 3.74
CA PHE A 390 -10.77 -13.57 4.72
C PHE A 390 -10.22 -13.31 6.12
N ALA A 391 -10.96 -13.66 7.14
CA ALA A 391 -10.50 -13.58 8.53
C ALA A 391 -10.05 -14.96 9.00
N SER A 392 -8.91 -15.04 9.69
CA SER A 392 -8.40 -16.28 10.26
C SER A 392 -7.78 -16.05 11.65
N ASN A 393 -7.91 -17.07 12.49
CA ASN A 393 -7.22 -17.14 13.77
C ASN A 393 -6.22 -18.30 13.83
N GLY A 394 -6.03 -19.00 12.72
CA GLY A 394 -5.05 -20.09 12.58
C GLY A 394 -3.80 -19.69 11.85
N HIS A 395 -3.82 -18.66 11.02
CA HIS A 395 -2.63 -18.05 10.43
C HIS A 395 -1.93 -17.12 11.41
N VAL A 396 -0.64 -16.87 11.18
CA VAL A 396 0.17 -15.99 12.03
C VAL A 396 -0.35 -14.55 11.98
N GLY A 397 -0.79 -14.02 13.13
CA GLY A 397 -1.45 -12.72 13.22
C GLY A 397 -1.26 -11.98 14.54
N ILE A 398 -1.83 -10.78 14.63
CA ILE A 398 -1.69 -9.85 15.75
C ILE A 398 -2.67 -10.19 16.89
N GLY A 399 -3.93 -10.41 16.50
CA GLY A 399 -5.05 -10.48 17.42
C GLY A 399 -5.68 -11.88 17.56
N GLY A 400 -6.99 -11.89 17.68
CA GLY A 400 -7.81 -13.08 17.59
C GLY A 400 -8.01 -13.48 16.13
N LEU A 401 -9.14 -13.10 15.54
CA LEU A 401 -9.28 -13.12 14.08
C LEU A 401 -8.53 -11.94 13.48
N ASP A 402 -7.68 -12.20 12.53
CA ASP A 402 -7.04 -11.19 11.71
C ASP A 402 -7.50 -11.31 10.25
N ILE A 403 -7.53 -10.21 9.53
CA ILE A 403 -7.85 -10.18 8.11
C ILE A 403 -6.58 -10.46 7.30
N PHE A 404 -6.72 -11.38 6.34
CA PHE A 404 -5.70 -11.77 5.38
C PHE A 404 -6.15 -11.45 3.98
N ILE A 405 -5.19 -11.27 3.07
CA ILE A 405 -5.41 -11.15 1.63
C ILE A 405 -4.63 -12.24 0.91
N ALA A 406 -5.26 -12.89 -0.05
CA ALA A 406 -4.63 -13.83 -0.98
C ALA A 406 -4.84 -13.33 -2.41
N GLN A 407 -3.76 -13.27 -3.20
CA GLN A 407 -3.80 -12.81 -4.57
C GLN A 407 -4.42 -13.88 -5.48
N ARG A 408 -5.29 -13.46 -6.40
CA ARG A 408 -5.85 -14.38 -7.39
C ARG A 408 -4.78 -14.81 -8.38
N ASP A 409 -4.60 -16.13 -8.53
CA ASP A 409 -3.80 -16.68 -9.63
C ASP A 409 -4.64 -16.71 -10.91
N GLY A 410 -4.31 -15.85 -11.88
CA GLY A 410 -5.04 -15.75 -13.15
C GLY A 410 -4.96 -16.99 -14.03
N VAL A 411 -3.99 -17.89 -13.82
CA VAL A 411 -3.75 -19.10 -14.62
C VAL A 411 -4.57 -20.27 -14.08
N GLU A 412 -4.55 -20.50 -12.77
CA GLU A 412 -5.18 -21.68 -12.14
C GLU A 412 -6.51 -21.40 -11.45
N ASN A 413 -6.98 -20.15 -11.46
CA ASN A 413 -8.19 -19.73 -10.74
C ASN A 413 -8.16 -20.07 -9.24
N LYS A 414 -6.98 -20.01 -8.65
CA LYS A 414 -6.69 -20.21 -7.22
C LYS A 414 -6.26 -18.91 -6.57
N TRP A 415 -6.07 -18.93 -5.27
CA TRP A 415 -5.51 -17.83 -4.49
C TRP A 415 -4.20 -18.26 -3.87
N ILE A 416 -3.19 -17.40 -4.01
CA ILE A 416 -1.79 -17.61 -3.60
C ILE A 416 -1.27 -16.38 -2.84
N ASN A 417 -0.05 -16.46 -2.32
CA ASN A 417 0.63 -15.33 -1.67
C ASN A 417 -0.17 -14.70 -0.52
N ILE A 418 -0.63 -15.54 0.41
CA ILE A 418 -1.39 -15.09 1.57
C ILE A 418 -0.56 -14.16 2.45
N LYS A 419 -1.13 -13.02 2.80
CA LYS A 419 -0.51 -12.01 3.67
C LYS A 419 -1.49 -11.51 4.71
N ASN A 420 -1.01 -11.33 5.94
CA ASN A 420 -1.71 -10.54 6.94
C ASN A 420 -1.71 -9.07 6.49
N ILE A 421 -2.87 -8.40 6.48
CA ILE A 421 -2.95 -7.01 6.02
C ILE A 421 -2.39 -6.00 7.02
N GLY A 422 -2.07 -6.44 8.24
CA GLY A 422 -1.36 -5.68 9.25
C GLY A 422 -2.15 -4.58 9.94
N TYR A 423 -1.44 -3.87 10.82
CA TYR A 423 -1.93 -2.69 11.50
C TYR A 423 -2.07 -1.51 10.51
N PRO A 424 -3.06 -0.60 10.65
CA PRO A 424 -4.02 -0.53 11.74
C PRO A 424 -5.34 -1.28 11.51
N ILE A 425 -5.52 -1.97 10.36
CA ILE A 425 -6.75 -2.72 10.11
C ILE A 425 -6.84 -3.89 11.11
N ASN A 426 -5.82 -4.73 11.17
CA ASN A 426 -5.73 -5.75 12.21
C ASN A 426 -5.25 -5.14 13.53
N SER A 427 -5.84 -5.60 14.64
CA SER A 427 -5.59 -5.15 15.99
C SER A 427 -5.35 -6.34 16.92
N THR A 428 -5.26 -6.10 18.23
CA THR A 428 -5.23 -7.18 19.21
C THR A 428 -6.59 -7.87 19.41
N GLY A 429 -7.70 -7.24 18.98
CA GLY A 429 -9.04 -7.79 19.01
C GLY A 429 -9.31 -8.81 17.89
N ASN A 430 -10.59 -9.03 17.61
CA ASN A 430 -11.03 -9.73 16.41
C ASN A 430 -11.29 -8.70 15.31
N ASP A 431 -10.69 -8.90 14.13
CA ASP A 431 -10.87 -8.07 12.96
C ASP A 431 -11.32 -8.95 11.78
N TYR A 432 -12.45 -8.63 11.15
CA TYR A 432 -13.09 -9.51 10.16
C TYR A 432 -14.09 -8.78 9.26
N GLY A 433 -14.65 -9.47 8.29
CA GLY A 433 -15.78 -8.99 7.47
C GLY A 433 -15.43 -7.72 6.71
N ILE A 434 -14.24 -7.69 6.08
CA ILE A 434 -13.83 -6.54 5.25
C ILE A 434 -14.60 -6.54 3.93
N CYS A 435 -15.01 -5.37 3.50
CA CYS A 435 -15.48 -5.11 2.14
C CYS A 435 -14.73 -3.92 1.54
N VAL A 436 -14.30 -4.05 0.29
CA VAL A 436 -13.45 -3.07 -0.38
C VAL A 436 -14.15 -2.49 -1.60
N ILE A 437 -14.07 -1.16 -1.81
CA ILE A 437 -14.52 -0.49 -3.03
C ILE A 437 -13.41 -0.56 -4.07
N ASP A 438 -12.21 -0.24 -3.61
CA ASP A 438 -10.97 -0.29 -4.34
C ASP A 438 -9.82 -0.67 -3.38
N SER A 439 -8.59 -0.67 -3.83
CA SER A 439 -7.44 -0.98 -2.98
C SER A 439 -7.18 0.06 -1.87
N LYS A 440 -7.90 1.17 -1.84
CA LYS A 440 -7.64 2.34 -0.97
C LYS A 440 -8.73 2.61 0.05
N THR A 441 -9.95 2.11 -0.15
CA THR A 441 -11.08 2.42 0.70
C THR A 441 -12.00 1.23 0.91
N GLY A 442 -12.58 1.14 2.09
CA GLY A 442 -13.52 0.10 2.44
C GLY A 442 -13.99 0.16 3.89
N PHE A 443 -14.69 -0.87 4.31
CA PHE A 443 -15.17 -1.05 5.68
C PHE A 443 -14.78 -2.43 6.19
N PHE A 444 -14.67 -2.55 7.49
CA PHE A 444 -14.41 -3.83 8.18
C PHE A 444 -15.05 -3.82 9.57
N THR A 445 -15.11 -4.97 10.18
CA THR A 445 -15.56 -5.12 11.57
C THR A 445 -14.36 -5.27 12.47
N SER A 446 -14.37 -4.61 13.62
CA SER A 446 -13.37 -4.77 14.66
C SER A 446 -13.98 -4.80 16.04
N GLU A 447 -13.48 -5.70 16.87
CA GLU A 447 -13.81 -5.80 18.30
C GLU A 447 -12.76 -5.14 19.19
N ARG A 448 -12.01 -4.18 18.66
CA ARG A 448 -11.05 -3.41 19.45
C ARG A 448 -11.75 -2.47 20.42
N LYS A 449 -11.14 -2.21 21.57
CA LYS A 449 -11.63 -1.17 22.46
C LYS A 449 -11.63 0.18 21.81
N THR A 450 -12.71 0.94 22.00
CA THR A 450 -12.78 2.35 21.61
C THR A 450 -12.57 3.22 22.84
N SER A 451 -12.20 4.48 22.65
CA SER A 451 -12.08 5.46 23.74
C SER A 451 -13.41 5.75 24.44
N SER A 452 -14.53 5.39 23.83
CA SER A 452 -15.89 5.61 24.32
C SER A 452 -16.51 4.37 24.98
N SER A 453 -15.93 3.19 24.78
CA SER A 453 -16.44 1.92 25.35
C SER A 453 -15.32 1.12 26.00
N ASN A 454 -15.54 0.72 27.24
CA ASN A 454 -14.68 -0.24 27.95
C ASN A 454 -14.99 -1.69 27.57
N GLU A 455 -15.98 -1.93 26.71
CA GLU A 455 -16.40 -3.24 26.26
C GLU A 455 -15.83 -3.54 24.87
N TYR A 456 -15.53 -4.79 24.60
CA TYR A 456 -15.17 -5.30 23.28
C TYR A 456 -16.46 -5.62 22.53
N THR A 457 -16.99 -4.64 21.79
CA THR A 457 -18.14 -4.80 20.92
C THR A 457 -17.68 -4.91 19.47
N ALA A 458 -18.42 -5.64 18.66
CA ALA A 458 -18.20 -5.64 17.22
C ALA A 458 -18.75 -4.35 16.64
N ASP A 459 -17.86 -3.52 16.12
CA ASP A 459 -18.16 -2.23 15.52
C ASP A 459 -17.68 -2.16 14.06
N ILE A 460 -18.40 -1.43 13.24
CA ILE A 460 -18.00 -1.14 11.86
C ILE A 460 -17.00 0.01 11.86
N TRP A 461 -15.89 -0.21 11.18
CA TRP A 461 -14.84 0.75 10.92
C TRP A 461 -14.69 0.97 9.43
N SER A 462 -14.41 2.20 9.03
CA SER A 462 -13.93 2.50 7.68
C SER A 462 -12.42 2.61 7.66
N TYR A 463 -11.83 2.34 6.51
CA TYR A 463 -10.43 2.64 6.27
C TYR A 463 -10.25 3.41 4.96
N SER A 464 -9.20 4.23 4.91
CA SER A 464 -8.76 4.91 3.71
C SER A 464 -7.24 4.95 3.64
N VAL A 465 -6.71 4.77 2.44
CA VAL A 465 -5.28 4.97 2.15
C VAL A 465 -5.15 6.34 1.49
N PRO A 466 -4.60 7.34 2.16
CA PRO A 466 -4.38 8.64 1.55
C PRO A 466 -3.52 8.51 0.28
N PRO A 467 -3.74 9.34 -0.74
CA PRO A 467 -2.91 9.31 -1.94
C PRO A 467 -1.44 9.57 -1.59
N ASN A 468 -0.53 9.03 -2.39
CA ASN A 468 0.88 9.34 -2.28
C ASN A 468 1.08 10.84 -2.44
N LEU A 469 1.88 11.41 -1.55
CA LEU A 469 2.20 12.82 -1.56
C LEU A 469 3.57 13.00 -2.20
N PHE A 470 3.60 13.76 -3.30
CA PHE A 470 4.82 14.05 -4.02
C PHE A 470 5.12 15.54 -3.93
N ASP A 471 6.36 15.86 -3.59
CA ASP A 471 6.87 17.22 -3.60
C ASP A 471 7.89 17.36 -4.72
N LEU A 472 7.91 18.51 -5.41
CA LEU A 472 8.88 18.83 -6.43
C LEU A 472 9.66 20.08 -6.03
N LYS A 473 10.98 19.96 -6.03
CA LYS A 473 11.91 21.07 -5.93
C LYS A 473 12.64 21.20 -7.25
N VAL A 474 12.60 22.39 -7.85
CA VAL A 474 13.35 22.74 -9.05
C VAL A 474 14.41 23.77 -8.71
N VAL A 475 15.64 23.52 -9.11
CA VAL A 475 16.75 24.47 -8.99
C VAL A 475 17.32 24.72 -10.38
N VAL A 476 17.44 26.00 -10.75
CA VAL A 476 18.01 26.38 -12.04
C VAL A 476 19.38 26.99 -11.80
N TYR A 477 20.39 26.45 -12.47
CA TYR A 477 21.78 26.90 -12.40
C TYR A 477 22.23 27.56 -13.71
N GLU A 478 23.24 28.38 -13.62
CA GLU A 478 23.95 28.84 -14.82
C GLU A 478 24.80 27.69 -15.41
N ALA A 479 24.72 27.48 -16.71
CA ALA A 479 25.46 26.41 -17.35
C ALA A 479 26.97 26.56 -17.12
N GLY A 480 27.62 25.45 -16.77
CA GLY A 480 29.02 25.43 -16.37
C GLY A 480 29.35 25.90 -14.97
N ASN A 481 28.37 26.44 -14.21
CA ASN A 481 28.58 26.93 -12.85
C ASN A 481 27.46 26.50 -11.88
N ARG A 482 27.59 25.31 -11.29
CA ARG A 482 26.62 24.77 -10.31
C ARG A 482 26.53 25.53 -8.98
N THR A 483 27.43 26.48 -8.72
CA THR A 483 27.35 27.33 -7.52
C THR A 483 26.47 28.56 -7.75
N LYS A 484 26.22 28.94 -9.01
CA LYS A 484 25.42 30.10 -9.39
C LYS A 484 23.99 29.68 -9.73
N LYS A 485 23.10 29.83 -8.75
CA LYS A 485 21.66 29.63 -8.94
C LYS A 485 21.05 30.84 -9.64
N ILE A 486 20.11 30.59 -10.53
CA ILE A 486 19.39 31.62 -11.27
C ILE A 486 18.08 31.90 -10.55
N GLU A 487 17.99 33.09 -9.95
CA GLU A 487 16.77 33.58 -9.34
C GLU A 487 15.81 34.16 -10.38
N GLY A 488 14.48 33.97 -10.17
CA GLY A 488 13.45 34.48 -11.08
C GLY A 488 13.45 33.80 -12.46
N ALA A 489 14.02 32.61 -12.59
CA ALA A 489 13.81 31.78 -13.77
C ALA A 489 12.37 31.25 -13.78
N LYS A 490 11.69 31.38 -14.92
CA LYS A 490 10.38 30.80 -15.15
C LYS A 490 10.56 29.30 -15.43
N VAL A 491 9.82 28.46 -14.69
CA VAL A 491 9.73 27.04 -14.96
C VAL A 491 8.29 26.73 -15.37
N GLU A 492 8.10 26.16 -16.53
CA GLU A 492 6.84 25.64 -17.05
C GLU A 492 6.82 24.12 -16.81
N VAL A 493 5.70 23.60 -16.33
CA VAL A 493 5.47 22.17 -16.14
C VAL A 493 4.25 21.75 -16.94
N VAL A 494 4.43 20.75 -17.78
CA VAL A 494 3.37 20.14 -18.60
C VAL A 494 3.13 18.73 -18.09
N VAL A 495 1.88 18.45 -17.71
CA VAL A 495 1.43 17.16 -17.19
C VAL A 495 0.94 16.27 -18.34
N SER A 496 1.01 14.97 -18.19
CA SER A 496 0.57 13.99 -19.22
C SER A 496 -0.92 14.10 -19.59
N ASP A 497 -1.77 14.69 -18.75
CA ASP A 497 -3.18 14.97 -19.04
C ASP A 497 -3.41 16.27 -19.84
N GLY A 498 -2.34 16.98 -20.20
CA GLY A 498 -2.37 18.26 -20.91
C GLY A 498 -2.46 19.49 -20.00
N THR A 499 -2.58 19.32 -18.70
CA THR A 499 -2.56 20.42 -17.73
C THR A 499 -1.18 21.09 -17.73
N LYS A 500 -1.17 22.42 -17.66
CA LYS A 500 0.05 23.23 -17.60
C LYS A 500 0.01 24.18 -16.41
N TRP A 501 1.16 24.38 -15.81
CA TRP A 501 1.35 25.39 -14.77
C TRP A 501 2.79 25.92 -14.79
N GLU A 502 2.99 27.08 -14.19
CA GLU A 502 4.27 27.78 -14.23
C GLU A 502 4.58 28.47 -12.91
N GLY A 503 5.85 28.72 -12.67
CA GLY A 503 6.31 29.47 -11.50
C GLY A 503 7.71 30.02 -11.70
N LEU A 504 8.13 30.86 -10.73
CA LEU A 504 9.45 31.49 -10.76
C LEU A 504 10.33 30.89 -9.65
N THR A 505 11.61 30.63 -9.96
CA THR A 505 12.59 30.30 -8.94
C THR A 505 12.86 31.53 -8.06
N SER A 506 12.92 31.33 -6.73
CA SER A 506 13.15 32.41 -5.78
C SER A 506 14.27 32.08 -4.80
N ASP A 507 15.05 33.09 -4.43
CA ASP A 507 16.12 32.96 -3.41
C ASP A 507 15.58 33.07 -1.97
N LYS A 508 14.28 33.24 -1.78
CA LYS A 508 13.64 33.36 -0.44
C LYS A 508 13.72 32.10 0.41
N GLY A 509 14.44 31.07 -0.03
CA GLY A 509 14.75 29.86 0.74
C GLY A 509 15.69 30.03 1.92
N LYS A 510 16.27 31.21 2.15
CA LYS A 510 17.22 31.44 3.24
C LYS A 510 16.59 31.72 4.61
N GLU A 511 15.32 31.98 4.69
CA GLU A 511 14.67 32.17 5.97
C GLU A 511 14.27 30.81 6.59
N LYS A 512 15.05 30.40 7.60
CA LYS A 512 14.73 29.34 8.57
C LYS A 512 14.70 27.89 8.07
N GLY A 513 15.73 27.43 7.37
CA GLY A 513 15.91 25.98 7.15
C GLY A 513 14.83 25.29 6.33
N LYS A 514 13.98 26.04 5.67
CA LYS A 514 13.00 25.53 4.69
C LYS A 514 13.64 25.56 3.32
N THR A 515 13.96 24.41 2.82
CA THR A 515 14.30 24.20 1.41
C THR A 515 13.22 24.84 0.52
N GLU A 516 13.66 25.50 -0.55
CA GLU A 516 12.82 26.15 -1.55
C GLU A 516 11.69 25.22 -1.98
N LYS A 517 10.51 25.38 -1.36
CA LYS A 517 9.31 24.68 -1.77
C LYS A 517 8.73 25.39 -3.00
N TRP A 518 8.69 24.69 -4.10
CA TRP A 518 8.03 25.20 -5.27
C TRP A 518 6.54 24.90 -5.19
N ILE A 519 5.74 25.94 -4.89
CA ILE A 519 4.29 26.05 -4.97
C ILE A 519 3.47 25.01 -4.18
N GLU A 520 3.13 25.36 -2.94
CA GLU A 520 1.90 24.87 -2.32
C GLU A 520 0.73 25.77 -2.80
N LYS A 521 -0.25 25.21 -3.48
CA LYS A 521 -1.54 25.86 -3.61
C LYS A 521 -2.19 25.96 -2.24
N LYS A 522 -2.74 27.13 -1.91
CA LYS A 522 -3.46 27.38 -0.64
C LYS A 522 -4.72 26.53 -0.46
N ASP A 523 -5.18 25.86 -1.51
CA ASP A 523 -6.45 25.10 -1.58
C ASP A 523 -6.32 23.58 -1.39
N LYS A 524 -5.19 23.09 -0.83
CA LYS A 524 -4.90 21.67 -0.60
C LYS A 524 -4.71 20.80 -1.85
N SER A 525 -4.80 21.32 -3.07
CA SER A 525 -4.45 20.56 -4.27
C SER A 525 -2.94 20.63 -4.50
N ARG A 526 -2.30 19.46 -4.68
CA ARG A 526 -0.89 19.37 -5.02
C ARG A 526 -0.73 19.38 -6.53
N TYR A 527 0.35 20.01 -7.02
CA TYR A 527 0.65 20.01 -8.45
C TYR A 527 1.20 18.67 -8.93
N ILE A 528 1.91 17.95 -8.06
CA ILE A 528 2.46 16.63 -8.38
C ILE A 528 1.52 15.55 -7.83
N LEU A 529 0.87 14.84 -8.73
CA LEU A 529 -0.10 13.77 -8.45
C LEU A 529 0.53 12.40 -8.68
N ALA A 530 -0.10 11.35 -8.14
CA ALA A 530 0.28 9.98 -8.44
C ALA A 530 -0.08 9.59 -9.89
N ASP A 531 0.65 8.63 -10.44
CA ASP A 531 0.41 8.00 -11.75
C ASP A 531 0.42 8.99 -12.94
N MET A 532 1.26 10.03 -12.86
CA MET A 532 1.40 11.06 -13.89
C MET A 532 2.83 11.20 -14.36
N SER A 533 3.00 11.69 -15.60
CA SER A 533 4.29 12.12 -16.16
C SER A 533 4.32 13.62 -16.36
N TYR A 534 5.47 14.22 -16.14
CA TYR A 534 5.69 15.65 -16.17
C TYR A 534 6.89 15.99 -17.06
N THR A 535 6.77 17.05 -17.83
CA THR A 535 7.87 17.67 -18.57
C THR A 535 8.06 19.10 -18.08
N LEU A 536 9.29 19.43 -17.69
CA LEU A 536 9.64 20.73 -17.15
C LEU A 536 10.51 21.49 -18.14
N LYS A 537 10.28 22.78 -18.33
CA LYS A 537 11.11 23.70 -19.11
C LYS A 537 11.44 24.92 -18.28
N ALA A 538 12.69 25.38 -18.36
CA ALA A 538 13.13 26.60 -17.70
C ALA A 538 13.45 27.68 -18.72
N SER A 539 13.13 28.94 -18.40
CA SER A 539 13.50 30.12 -19.19
C SER A 539 13.77 31.34 -18.33
N LYS A 540 14.62 32.23 -18.80
CA LYS A 540 14.85 33.54 -18.16
C LYS A 540 15.41 34.53 -19.17
N GLN A 541 14.97 35.78 -19.07
CA GLN A 541 15.55 36.87 -19.86
C GLN A 541 17.05 36.99 -19.61
N GLY A 542 17.84 37.04 -20.69
CA GLY A 542 19.30 37.06 -20.63
C GLY A 542 19.95 35.67 -20.66
N TYR A 543 19.15 34.61 -20.80
CA TYR A 543 19.57 33.21 -20.92
C TYR A 543 18.88 32.55 -22.12
N TYR A 544 19.52 31.53 -22.70
CA TYR A 544 18.88 30.65 -23.66
C TYR A 544 17.85 29.75 -23.03
N GLU A 545 16.77 29.45 -23.72
CA GLU A 545 15.73 28.52 -23.21
C GLU A 545 16.27 27.10 -23.17
N ASP A 546 15.86 26.38 -22.09
CA ASP A 546 16.10 24.94 -21.99
C ASP A 546 15.09 24.19 -22.87
N VAL A 547 15.48 23.88 -24.11
CA VAL A 547 14.60 23.20 -25.07
C VAL A 547 14.44 21.71 -24.76
N ARG A 548 15.43 21.07 -24.13
CA ARG A 548 15.35 19.64 -23.76
C ARG A 548 14.40 19.41 -22.61
N GLY A 549 14.40 20.32 -21.66
CA GLY A 549 13.61 20.19 -20.43
C GLY A 549 14.05 19.00 -19.55
N ALA A 550 13.41 18.88 -18.43
CA ALA A 550 13.53 17.74 -17.54
C ALA A 550 12.25 16.91 -17.55
N LYS A 551 12.36 15.61 -17.25
CA LYS A 551 11.22 14.72 -17.14
C LYS A 551 11.13 14.16 -15.73
N LEU A 552 9.90 14.05 -15.24
CA LEU A 552 9.55 13.43 -13.95
C LEU A 552 8.40 12.46 -14.18
N SER A 553 8.40 11.31 -13.52
CA SER A 553 7.28 10.38 -13.54
C SER A 553 6.99 9.91 -12.12
N THR A 554 5.72 9.88 -11.76
CA THR A 554 5.20 9.29 -10.54
C THR A 554 4.44 7.98 -10.79
N ILE A 555 4.45 7.50 -12.05
CA ILE A 555 3.76 6.27 -12.46
C ILE A 555 4.36 5.07 -11.73
N GLY A 556 3.50 4.30 -11.05
CA GLY A 556 3.89 3.09 -10.34
C GLY A 556 4.68 3.32 -9.04
N LEU A 557 4.75 4.57 -8.54
CA LEU A 557 5.36 4.85 -7.25
C LEU A 557 4.36 4.59 -6.12
N ASP A 558 4.73 3.73 -5.20
CA ASP A 558 3.92 3.28 -4.07
C ASP A 558 4.18 4.05 -2.76
N GLN A 559 5.17 4.94 -2.75
CA GLN A 559 5.55 5.74 -1.60
C GLN A 559 5.60 7.22 -1.90
N SER A 560 5.26 8.03 -0.88
CA SER A 560 5.44 9.49 -0.93
C SER A 560 6.91 9.84 -0.97
N GLN A 561 7.30 10.76 -1.86
CA GLN A 561 8.68 11.20 -1.94
C GLN A 561 8.81 12.63 -2.48
N SER A 562 9.97 13.23 -2.25
CA SER A 562 10.33 14.55 -2.75
C SER A 562 11.34 14.42 -3.89
N PHE A 563 11.07 15.09 -5.00
CA PHE A 563 11.93 15.12 -6.17
C PHE A 563 12.75 16.41 -6.20
N LEU A 564 14.03 16.29 -6.55
CA LEU A 564 14.90 17.42 -6.85
C LEU A 564 15.23 17.37 -8.35
N ILE A 565 14.79 18.37 -9.09
CA ILE A 565 15.12 18.54 -10.50
C ILE A 565 16.08 19.70 -10.64
N GLU A 566 17.28 19.43 -11.14
CA GLU A 566 18.29 20.43 -11.46
C GLU A 566 18.26 20.74 -12.96
N MET A 567 18.10 22.00 -13.31
CA MET A 567 18.09 22.48 -14.68
C MET A 567 19.21 23.51 -14.86
N THR A 568 19.65 23.73 -16.09
CA THR A 568 20.69 24.69 -16.38
C THR A 568 20.27 25.62 -17.52
N LEU A 569 20.56 26.91 -17.40
CA LEU A 569 20.35 27.89 -18.43
C LEU A 569 21.71 28.51 -18.84
N LEU A 570 21.92 28.66 -20.16
CA LEU A 570 23.11 29.22 -20.69
C LEU A 570 22.95 30.75 -20.81
N PRO A 571 23.85 31.58 -20.24
CA PRO A 571 23.74 33.03 -20.37
C PRO A 571 23.98 33.46 -21.82
N ILE A 572 23.21 34.46 -22.30
CA ILE A 572 23.36 35.07 -23.66
C ILE A 572 24.65 35.90 -23.74
N ALA A 573 25.24 36.27 -22.62
CA ALA A 573 26.52 36.96 -22.61
C ALA A 573 27.62 36.10 -23.28
N GLU A 574 28.37 36.71 -24.20
CA GLU A 574 29.44 36.14 -25.03
C GLU A 574 30.03 34.85 -24.47
N ILE A 575 29.61 33.74 -25.10
CA ILE A 575 30.37 32.50 -24.96
C ILE A 575 31.71 32.78 -25.63
N ARG A 576 32.76 32.93 -24.83
CA ARG A 576 34.13 32.83 -25.33
C ARG A 576 34.53 31.36 -25.19
N PRO A 577 34.30 30.54 -26.24
CA PRO A 577 34.89 29.22 -26.24
C PRO A 577 36.43 29.43 -26.17
N PRO A 578 37.17 28.52 -25.55
CA PRO A 578 38.59 28.56 -25.58
C PRO A 578 39.06 28.65 -27.04
N GLU A 579 40.02 29.53 -27.29
CA GLU A 579 40.45 29.89 -28.67
C GLU A 579 40.99 28.68 -29.42
N VAL A 580 40.61 28.55 -30.70
CA VAL A 580 41.30 27.68 -31.66
C VAL A 580 42.37 28.49 -32.34
N ARG A 581 43.62 28.02 -32.28
CA ARG A 581 44.79 28.71 -32.86
C ARG A 581 45.46 27.92 -33.97
N TYR A 582 46.17 28.66 -34.82
CA TYR A 582 46.71 28.14 -36.07
C TYR A 582 48.19 28.50 -36.24
N PRO A 583 49.03 27.64 -36.85
CA PRO A 583 50.34 28.00 -37.25
C PRO A 583 50.32 29.11 -38.34
N LEU A 584 51.47 29.71 -38.56
CA LEU A 584 51.62 30.69 -39.61
C LEU A 584 51.30 30.07 -40.98
N ASP A 585 50.50 30.76 -41.79
CA ASP A 585 50.08 30.39 -43.12
C ASP A 585 49.45 29.00 -43.30
N GLN A 586 48.82 28.51 -42.18
CA GLN A 586 48.13 27.19 -42.13
C GLN A 586 46.76 27.30 -41.52
N TRP A 587 45.94 26.29 -41.81
CA TRP A 587 44.64 26.09 -41.19
C TRP A 587 44.53 24.77 -40.36
N SER A 588 45.68 24.11 -40.16
CA SER A 588 45.79 23.02 -39.14
C SER A 588 45.76 23.59 -37.72
N PHE A 589 45.29 22.78 -36.76
CA PHE A 589 45.15 23.24 -35.38
C PHE A 589 46.45 23.10 -34.59
N ILE A 590 46.78 24.09 -33.75
CA ILE A 590 47.86 23.98 -32.77
C ILE A 590 47.39 23.13 -31.58
N ASN A 591 48.18 22.11 -31.26
CA ASN A 591 47.96 21.24 -30.09
C ASN A 591 49.32 20.99 -29.43
N ASP A 592 49.78 21.99 -28.67
CA ASP A 592 51.02 21.95 -27.89
C ASP A 592 50.86 22.69 -26.58
N THR A 593 51.95 22.89 -25.84
CA THR A 593 51.93 23.57 -24.54
C THR A 593 51.46 25.03 -24.60
N SER A 594 51.40 25.64 -25.77
CA SER A 594 50.94 27.03 -25.98
C SER A 594 49.44 27.13 -26.21
N CYS A 595 48.82 26.11 -26.81
CA CYS A 595 47.39 26.03 -27.08
C CYS A 595 46.92 24.61 -27.39
N MET A 596 45.95 24.14 -26.63
CA MET A 596 45.26 22.85 -26.87
C MET A 596 44.00 23.09 -27.68
N SER A 597 44.11 23.37 -28.96
CA SER A 597 42.96 23.66 -29.85
C SER A 597 41.95 22.49 -29.88
N ASN A 598 42.40 21.26 -29.73
CA ASN A 598 41.50 20.10 -29.66
C ASN A 598 40.57 20.16 -28.46
N ASP A 599 41.02 20.64 -27.31
CA ASP A 599 40.16 20.79 -26.13
C ASP A 599 39.08 21.85 -26.37
N SER A 600 39.48 22.95 -27.01
CA SER A 600 38.58 24.02 -27.45
C SER A 600 37.50 23.50 -28.41
N LEU A 601 37.90 22.69 -29.36
CA LEU A 601 37.03 22.08 -30.37
C LEU A 601 36.08 21.03 -29.70
N GLN A 602 36.57 20.24 -28.77
CA GLN A 602 35.73 19.30 -27.99
C GLN A 602 34.70 20.04 -27.11
N TYR A 603 35.12 21.13 -26.49
CA TYR A 603 34.19 22.00 -25.72
C TYR A 603 33.09 22.55 -26.61
N LEU A 604 33.46 23.09 -27.80
CA LEU A 604 32.50 23.64 -28.76
C LEU A 604 31.55 22.56 -29.30
N PHE A 605 32.08 21.37 -29.60
CA PHE A 605 31.29 20.22 -30.00
C PHE A 605 30.26 19.88 -28.94
N LYS A 606 30.69 19.72 -27.67
CA LYS A 606 29.82 19.40 -26.55
C LYS A 606 28.74 20.46 -26.32
N LEU A 607 29.10 21.74 -26.43
CA LEU A 607 28.16 22.85 -26.34
C LEU A 607 27.05 22.74 -27.40
N LEU A 608 27.41 22.45 -28.65
CA LEU A 608 26.45 22.33 -29.74
C LEU A 608 25.65 21.04 -29.70
N ASP A 609 26.23 19.95 -29.22
CA ASP A 609 25.55 18.66 -29.05
C ASP A 609 24.54 18.72 -27.92
N GLU A 610 24.90 19.37 -26.82
CA GLU A 610 23.98 19.58 -25.67
C GLU A 610 22.88 20.60 -25.94
N ASN A 611 23.07 21.54 -26.87
CA ASN A 611 22.13 22.62 -27.22
C ASN A 611 21.81 22.59 -28.74
N GLN A 612 20.92 21.65 -29.11
CA GLN A 612 20.59 21.40 -30.53
C GLN A 612 19.87 22.55 -31.26
N ASN A 613 19.32 23.50 -30.51
CA ASN A 613 18.59 24.67 -31.00
C ASN A 613 19.48 25.88 -31.28
N ILE A 614 20.79 25.82 -30.99
CA ILE A 614 21.71 26.93 -31.14
C ILE A 614 22.30 26.92 -32.57
N THR A 615 22.35 28.11 -33.20
CA THR A 615 23.16 28.37 -34.39
C THR A 615 24.34 29.29 -34.09
N ILE A 616 25.43 29.09 -34.75
CA ILE A 616 26.67 29.85 -34.50
C ILE A 616 27.31 30.39 -35.80
N ASP A 617 27.98 31.55 -35.66
CA ASP A 617 28.97 32.03 -36.60
C ASP A 617 30.37 31.68 -36.10
N LEU A 618 31.17 31.03 -36.94
CA LEU A 618 32.59 30.80 -36.72
C LEU A 618 33.38 31.91 -37.41
N ASN A 619 33.92 32.85 -36.66
CA ASN A 619 34.69 33.96 -37.22
C ASN A 619 36.17 33.67 -37.03
N SER A 620 36.88 33.43 -38.14
CA SER A 620 38.32 33.16 -38.12
C SER A 620 39.12 34.35 -38.63
N HIS A 621 40.26 34.58 -38.00
CA HIS A 621 41.10 35.74 -38.19
C HIS A 621 42.56 35.36 -38.54
N THR A 622 43.26 36.27 -39.15
CA THR A 622 44.71 36.20 -39.47
C THR A 622 45.47 37.29 -38.72
N ASP A 623 46.79 37.20 -38.75
CA ASP A 623 47.61 38.33 -38.48
C ASP A 623 47.77 39.13 -39.84
N ALA A 624 48.37 40.33 -39.83
CA ALA A 624 48.39 41.28 -40.90
C ALA A 624 49.70 41.16 -41.71
N ARG A 625 50.35 40.02 -41.79
CA ARG A 625 51.66 39.84 -42.39
C ARG A 625 51.63 39.55 -43.92
N ASP A 626 50.45 39.34 -44.48
CA ASP A 626 50.26 39.03 -45.88
C ASP A 626 49.24 39.96 -46.58
N THR A 627 48.94 39.76 -47.83
CA THR A 627 47.92 40.55 -48.50
C THR A 627 46.51 40.31 -47.97
N GLU A 628 45.65 41.34 -48.06
CA GLU A 628 44.25 41.23 -47.63
C GLU A 628 43.54 40.05 -48.31
N ILE A 629 43.80 39.83 -49.64
CA ILE A 629 43.21 38.75 -50.43
C ILE A 629 43.67 37.38 -49.87
N HIS A 630 44.95 37.25 -49.54
CA HIS A 630 45.53 36.04 -48.93
C HIS A 630 44.96 35.82 -47.58
N ASN A 631 44.94 36.83 -46.72
CA ASN A 631 44.44 36.75 -45.35
C ASN A 631 42.95 36.44 -45.36
N GLN A 632 42.14 36.94 -46.25
CA GLN A 632 40.75 36.62 -46.44
C GLN A 632 40.55 35.13 -46.79
N ALA A 633 41.31 34.60 -47.71
CA ALA A 633 41.27 33.20 -48.15
C ALA A 633 41.74 32.26 -47.02
N LEU A 634 42.87 32.62 -46.36
CA LEU A 634 43.39 31.82 -45.22
C LEU A 634 42.43 31.76 -44.03
N SER A 635 41.81 32.88 -43.64
CA SER A 635 40.84 32.92 -42.58
C SER A 635 39.58 32.09 -42.89
N GLN A 636 39.13 32.12 -44.17
CA GLN A 636 38.02 31.29 -44.62
C GLN A 636 38.36 29.78 -44.50
N ASN A 637 39.59 29.40 -44.93
CA ASN A 637 40.04 28.00 -44.77
C ASN A 637 40.11 27.56 -43.29
N ARG A 638 40.50 28.46 -42.38
CA ARG A 638 40.47 28.22 -40.92
C ARG A 638 39.05 28.01 -40.38
N ALA A 639 38.11 28.86 -40.78
CA ALA A 639 36.72 28.71 -40.43
C ALA A 639 36.13 27.39 -40.94
N ASN A 640 36.47 27.04 -42.20
CA ASN A 640 36.05 25.78 -42.82
C ASN A 640 36.63 24.54 -42.09
N ALA A 641 37.87 24.63 -41.58
CA ALA A 641 38.47 23.54 -40.82
C ALA A 641 37.70 23.25 -39.51
N VAL A 642 37.32 24.29 -38.77
CA VAL A 642 36.48 24.14 -37.56
C VAL A 642 35.10 23.64 -37.92
N TYR A 643 34.45 24.19 -38.94
CA TYR A 643 33.17 23.70 -39.45
C TYR A 643 33.22 22.21 -39.79
N LYS A 644 34.24 21.80 -40.59
CA LYS A 644 34.40 20.40 -40.95
C LYS A 644 34.56 19.50 -39.72
N PHE A 645 35.36 19.91 -38.74
CA PHE A 645 35.54 19.16 -37.50
C PHE A 645 34.21 18.91 -36.78
N LEU A 646 33.36 19.92 -36.67
CA LEU A 646 32.06 19.83 -35.98
C LEU A 646 31.07 18.99 -36.77
N VAL A 647 31.00 19.15 -38.09
CA VAL A 647 30.10 18.38 -38.94
C VAL A 647 30.50 16.89 -39.00
N ASP A 648 31.82 16.61 -39.11
CA ASP A 648 32.34 15.23 -39.06
C ASP A 648 31.99 14.52 -37.71
N LYS A 649 31.74 15.27 -36.66
CA LYS A 649 31.27 14.76 -35.37
C LYS A 649 29.74 14.67 -35.25
N GLY A 650 28.99 15.04 -36.27
CA GLY A 650 27.54 14.89 -36.31
C GLY A 650 26.72 16.14 -36.01
N ILE A 651 27.34 17.31 -35.85
CA ILE A 651 26.60 18.58 -35.74
C ILE A 651 25.96 18.92 -37.10
N ASP A 652 24.67 19.28 -37.07
CA ASP A 652 23.94 19.69 -38.30
C ASP A 652 24.64 20.88 -38.97
N PRO A 653 25.06 20.76 -40.24
CA PRO A 653 25.77 21.80 -40.97
C PRO A 653 24.99 23.12 -41.04
N ARG A 654 23.68 23.11 -41.02
CA ARG A 654 22.79 24.28 -41.08
C ARG A 654 22.89 25.17 -39.84
N ARG A 655 23.48 24.65 -38.77
CA ARG A 655 23.66 25.35 -37.49
C ARG A 655 24.94 26.18 -37.44
N ILE A 656 25.82 26.04 -38.42
CA ILE A 656 27.17 26.59 -38.36
C ILE A 656 27.44 27.43 -39.63
N LYS A 657 27.78 28.69 -39.45
CA LYS A 657 28.21 29.56 -40.54
C LYS A 657 29.69 29.90 -40.40
N PRO A 658 30.55 29.36 -41.27
CA PRO A 658 31.96 29.69 -41.25
C PRO A 658 32.22 31.01 -41.99
N ASN A 659 32.85 31.98 -41.32
CA ASN A 659 33.17 33.29 -41.83
C ASN A 659 34.68 33.57 -41.71
N GLY A 660 35.37 33.83 -42.84
CA GLY A 660 36.69 34.39 -42.84
C GLY A 660 36.64 35.90 -42.63
N LYS A 661 37.42 36.43 -41.71
CA LYS A 661 37.50 37.86 -41.39
C LYS A 661 38.80 38.50 -41.75
N GLY A 662 39.74 37.71 -42.27
CA GLY A 662 41.09 38.24 -42.56
C GLY A 662 41.71 38.86 -41.32
N GLU A 663 42.32 40.00 -41.50
CA GLU A 663 42.97 40.83 -40.47
C GLU A 663 42.10 41.96 -39.98
N SER A 664 40.83 42.08 -40.45
CA SER A 664 39.96 43.23 -40.19
C SER A 664 39.53 43.42 -38.75
N GLU A 665 39.57 42.37 -38.00
CA GLU A 665 39.16 42.38 -36.54
C GLU A 665 40.34 41.90 -35.66
N PRO A 666 41.30 42.76 -35.30
CA PRO A 666 42.44 42.39 -34.46
C PRO A 666 42.01 41.97 -33.04
N ALA A 667 42.79 41.09 -32.40
CA ALA A 667 42.52 40.64 -31.04
C ALA A 667 42.74 41.76 -30.04
N LYS A 668 42.05 41.71 -28.96
CA LYS A 668 42.29 42.52 -27.74
C LYS A 668 43.19 41.74 -26.80
N TRP A 669 44.16 42.45 -26.20
CA TRP A 669 45.13 41.88 -25.28
C TRP A 669 45.34 42.84 -24.10
N TYR A 670 45.58 42.30 -22.91
CA TYR A 670 45.91 43.10 -21.73
C TYR A 670 47.44 43.13 -21.57
N SER A 671 47.94 44.35 -21.59
CA SER A 671 49.40 44.61 -21.38
C SER A 671 49.82 44.19 -19.96
N GLU A 672 51.13 44.12 -19.75
CA GLU A 672 51.68 43.81 -18.38
C GLU A 672 51.24 44.81 -17.31
N ASN A 673 50.85 46.02 -17.70
CA ASN A 673 50.32 47.07 -16.86
C ASN A 673 48.76 46.97 -16.67
N GLY A 674 48.10 45.94 -17.21
CA GLY A 674 46.67 45.77 -17.13
C GLY A 674 45.80 46.61 -18.07
N GLU A 675 46.41 47.32 -19.05
CA GLU A 675 45.71 48.13 -20.06
C GLU A 675 45.24 47.25 -21.20
N GLU A 676 44.00 47.44 -21.67
CA GLU A 676 43.46 46.77 -22.84
C GLU A 676 44.00 47.42 -24.10
N VAL A 677 44.66 46.65 -24.96
CA VAL A 677 45.26 47.07 -26.19
C VAL A 677 44.70 46.25 -27.37
N THR A 678 44.35 46.90 -28.47
CA THR A 678 43.98 46.25 -29.73
C THR A 678 45.25 45.90 -30.51
N LEU A 679 45.43 44.62 -30.89
CA LEU A 679 46.62 44.10 -31.54
C LEU A 679 46.60 44.41 -33.04
N THR A 680 46.65 45.75 -33.40
CA THR A 680 46.80 46.21 -34.74
C THR A 680 48.19 45.89 -35.27
N GLU A 681 48.38 45.93 -36.61
CA GLU A 681 49.67 45.73 -37.24
C GLU A 681 50.72 46.74 -36.74
N ASP A 682 50.35 48.01 -36.66
CA ASP A 682 51.23 49.09 -36.16
C ASP A 682 51.67 48.82 -34.70
N TYR A 683 50.79 48.38 -33.85
CA TYR A 683 51.15 48.06 -32.46
C TYR A 683 52.11 46.86 -32.38
N ILE A 684 51.84 45.83 -33.12
CA ILE A 684 52.67 44.61 -33.13
C ILE A 684 54.05 44.87 -33.74
N ASN A 685 54.13 45.65 -34.83
CA ASN A 685 55.37 45.97 -35.51
C ASN A 685 56.37 46.72 -34.61
N GLN A 686 55.94 47.38 -33.51
CA GLN A 686 56.85 48.01 -32.56
C GLN A 686 57.83 47.00 -31.92
N PHE A 687 57.44 45.73 -31.83
CA PHE A 687 58.24 44.67 -31.25
C PHE A 687 59.06 43.85 -32.25
N LYS A 688 58.91 44.10 -33.56
CA LYS A 688 59.49 43.32 -34.68
C LYS A 688 61.02 43.20 -34.59
N LEU A 689 61.67 44.29 -34.22
CA LEU A 689 63.14 44.35 -34.09
C LEU A 689 63.61 44.26 -32.62
N SER A 690 62.81 44.72 -31.67
CA SER A 690 63.17 44.81 -30.25
C SER A 690 62.92 43.54 -29.46
N ASP A 691 61.83 42.78 -29.73
CA ASP A 691 61.44 41.59 -29.05
C ASP A 691 60.72 40.64 -30.03
N LYS A 692 61.48 39.79 -30.70
CA LYS A 692 60.93 38.82 -31.66
C LYS A 692 60.00 37.80 -31.01
N VAL A 693 60.19 37.46 -29.73
CA VAL A 693 59.32 36.51 -29.02
C VAL A 693 57.95 37.12 -28.73
N LYS A 694 57.92 38.35 -28.25
CA LYS A 694 56.69 39.11 -28.05
C LYS A 694 55.96 39.41 -29.36
N PHE A 695 56.74 39.79 -30.45
CA PHE A 695 56.18 39.98 -31.77
C PHE A 695 55.42 38.75 -32.28
N GLU A 696 56.00 37.53 -32.19
CA GLU A 696 55.37 36.33 -32.68
C GLU A 696 54.19 35.94 -31.77
N LYS A 697 54.31 36.11 -30.43
CA LYS A 697 53.23 35.87 -29.47
C LYS A 697 52.00 36.75 -29.76
N LEU A 698 52.17 38.04 -30.02
CA LEU A 698 51.08 38.95 -30.34
C LEU A 698 50.43 38.63 -31.70
N ASN A 699 51.22 38.30 -32.71
CA ASN A 699 50.71 37.82 -34.00
C ASN A 699 49.95 36.50 -33.83
N GLN A 700 50.43 35.61 -32.98
CA GLN A 700 49.74 34.35 -32.68
C GLN A 700 48.34 34.57 -32.11
N LEU A 701 48.15 35.62 -31.29
CA LEU A 701 46.83 35.96 -30.70
C LEU A 701 45.84 36.43 -31.79
N ASN A 702 46.31 37.02 -32.90
CA ASN A 702 45.43 37.36 -34.01
C ASN A 702 45.03 36.13 -34.87
N ARG A 703 45.83 35.06 -34.91
CA ARG A 703 45.52 33.81 -35.61
C ARG A 703 44.57 32.92 -34.80
N ARG A 704 43.31 33.28 -34.72
CA ARG A 704 42.29 32.64 -33.88
C ARG A 704 40.99 32.43 -34.64
N THR A 705 40.17 31.55 -34.09
CA THR A 705 38.73 31.46 -34.40
C THR A 705 37.91 31.81 -33.17
N THR A 706 36.97 32.71 -33.32
CA THR A 706 35.97 33.08 -32.35
C THR A 706 34.60 32.53 -32.72
N VAL A 707 33.73 32.33 -31.74
CA VAL A 707 32.38 31.79 -31.93
C VAL A 707 31.37 32.81 -31.45
N LYS A 708 30.36 33.08 -32.26
CA LYS A 708 29.20 33.93 -31.90
C LYS A 708 27.94 33.14 -32.09
N ILE A 709 27.12 33.03 -31.04
CA ILE A 709 25.79 32.45 -31.15
C ILE A 709 24.87 33.44 -31.87
N THR A 710 24.17 32.96 -32.91
CA THR A 710 23.34 33.80 -33.79
C THR A 710 21.84 33.56 -33.59
N SER A 711 21.42 32.38 -33.17
CA SER A 711 20.03 32.06 -32.82
C SER A 711 19.96 30.94 -31.81
N THR A 712 18.81 30.82 -31.16
CA THR A 712 18.46 29.77 -30.17
C THR A 712 17.15 29.07 -30.48
N ASP A 713 16.65 29.24 -31.67
CA ASP A 713 15.36 28.73 -32.14
C ASP A 713 15.52 27.84 -33.38
N PHE A 714 16.70 27.25 -33.62
CA PHE A 714 16.92 26.35 -34.74
C PHE A 714 16.03 25.11 -34.62
N ASP A 715 15.24 24.86 -35.65
CA ASP A 715 14.42 23.66 -35.83
C ASP A 715 14.93 22.89 -37.07
N SER A 716 15.47 21.70 -36.84
CA SER A 716 16.01 20.84 -37.92
C SER A 716 14.96 20.43 -38.96
N ASN A 717 13.66 20.40 -38.58
CA ASN A 717 12.58 20.03 -39.49
C ASN A 717 12.22 21.15 -40.48
N ASN A 718 12.41 22.40 -40.09
CA ASN A 718 12.01 23.58 -40.84
C ASN A 718 13.19 24.42 -41.38
N ALA A 719 14.43 24.05 -41.06
CA ALA A 719 15.60 24.81 -41.48
C ALA A 719 15.92 24.59 -42.96
N PRO A 720 16.38 25.64 -43.69
CA PRO A 720 16.77 25.54 -45.11
C PRO A 720 17.95 24.58 -45.26
N ILE A 721 18.13 24.08 -46.48
CA ILE A 721 19.28 23.22 -46.83
C ILE A 721 20.58 24.01 -46.59
N ALA A 722 21.59 23.33 -46.03
CA ALA A 722 22.89 23.94 -45.78
C ALA A 722 23.59 24.35 -47.13
N ASP A 723 24.14 25.57 -47.15
CA ASP A 723 25.00 25.98 -48.24
C ASP A 723 26.37 25.28 -48.10
N SER A 724 26.73 24.45 -49.07
CA SER A 724 28.00 23.72 -49.07
C SER A 724 29.13 24.47 -49.78
N ASN A 725 28.89 25.67 -50.28
CA ASN A 725 29.93 26.40 -51.07
C ASN A 725 31.13 26.81 -50.19
N TRP A 726 30.95 27.07 -48.95
CA TRP A 726 32.03 27.40 -48.01
C TRP A 726 32.91 26.20 -47.60
N LEU A 727 32.56 24.97 -47.93
CA LEU A 727 33.41 23.78 -47.68
C LEU A 727 34.60 23.68 -48.62
N LYS A 728 34.69 24.54 -49.69
CA LYS A 728 35.78 24.53 -50.58
C LYS A 728 36.98 25.29 -50.02
N PHE A 729 38.04 24.54 -49.70
CA PHE A 729 39.32 25.14 -49.31
C PHE A 729 40.04 25.74 -50.49
N ILE A 730 40.53 26.95 -50.31
CA ILE A 730 41.29 27.67 -51.33
C ILE A 730 42.74 27.24 -51.19
N THR A 731 43.23 26.40 -52.16
CA THR A 731 44.59 25.89 -52.18
C THR A 731 45.06 25.77 -53.66
N PRO A 732 46.18 26.37 -54.05
CA PRO A 732 47.05 27.25 -53.24
C PRO A 732 46.38 28.56 -52.87
N LEU A 733 46.78 29.17 -51.69
CA LEU A 733 46.28 30.48 -51.29
C LEU A 733 46.66 31.57 -52.32
N PRO A 734 45.81 32.55 -52.66
CA PRO A 734 46.15 33.66 -53.55
C PRO A 734 47.27 34.49 -52.92
N ARG A 735 48.25 34.90 -53.71
CA ARG A 735 49.38 35.76 -53.30
C ARG A 735 49.08 37.20 -53.58
#